data_6e1bcbc8e3cf4e9a5f55ef4d8583d189
#
_entry.id   6e1bcbc8e3cf4e9a5f55ef4d8583d189
#
_cell.length_a   1.000
_cell.length_b   1.000
_cell.length_c   1.000
_cell.angle_alpha   90.00
_cell.angle_beta   90.00
_cell.angle_gamma   90.00
#
_symmetry.space_group_name_H-M   'P 1'
#
loop_
_entity.id
_entity.type
_entity.pdbx_description
1 polymer ?
#
loop_
_entity_poly.entity_id
_entity_poly.type
_entity_poly.pdbx_seq_one_letter_code
_entity_poly.pdbx_strand_id
1 'polypeptide(L)'
;MSFVSCADDLVGTNTDQANVTKTLPEGLLAAAINDFQPNDYLIWFYNVRYFNQWSQMSGGSYSSDYTGQTENGGQGSQYIATLNYRNKIQQYIDETGKVENNGFLAATGIMTIYLGIFDTDMYGSIPYTEAGHYDDKGILTPKYETVEELYNLWLEELDKYITMLQAGDLISFKAQDAAYGCDWKKWAKLANSLKLKIAARLYNNEPAKAMQLVEEAVSNSAGLMTSTDDDFLFCKATSKSSGNDDYVYGTGNGILSLSSSRNVMNFMLGAKDPRVRFIYTKNSFNSSVVQAFINEGRYDDLPTEVKANVIRDKDGNFEKWGGMGEPWVRYTSVPIVLDAKSAHATGKMSDEEYEEFYNPGLRYEIKYGDDYVKDYSPFSYYSTEMRKGRDDFQLPTAMTKAANGKVDMHILQDTEDNPLYSMYMTAGEVNLYLAEFACLKGSALGGKTYQEWYYAGVRASVEEYDKLAKSNKIPYYYDESNPGIYDYDKFEKSIALKSGEIDAMLATPNVKLTGTKEADLEKIYLQLMMHFSEQPDDQYVTARRSGYPKVGSKLLPYIKFDGIALSAIPRRFVVTEPTQDDIMHDIVMKAYEDEGFKTLGTNSQGVQYNSGNAPLNVERVWPDKNAPQWGSGYQGN
;
A
#
# COMPACT_ATOMS: atom_id res chain seq x y z
N MET A 1 -42.62 -36.25 -44.06
CA MET A 1 -42.04 -34.91 -43.92
C MET A 1 -41.08 -34.97 -42.78
N SER A 2 -39.80 -34.96 -43.12
CA SER A 2 -38.71 -34.97 -42.12
C SER A 2 -38.45 -33.54 -41.67
N PHE A 3 -38.62 -33.25 -40.40
CA PHE A 3 -38.15 -32.03 -39.83
C PHE A 3 -36.60 -32.17 -39.68
N VAL A 4 -35.86 -31.66 -40.65
CA VAL A 4 -34.43 -31.44 -40.48
C VAL A 4 -34.29 -30.25 -39.56
N SER A 5 -33.63 -30.49 -38.46
CA SER A 5 -33.36 -29.54 -37.37
C SER A 5 -32.55 -28.34 -37.84
N CYS A 6 -33.05 -27.14 -37.65
CA CYS A 6 -32.35 -25.88 -37.81
C CYS A 6 -31.35 -25.58 -36.69
N ALA A 7 -30.91 -26.58 -35.91
CA ALA A 7 -30.03 -26.41 -34.77
C ALA A 7 -28.61 -26.04 -35.21
N ASP A 8 -28.10 -26.63 -36.31
CA ASP A 8 -26.74 -26.37 -36.81
C ASP A 8 -26.62 -24.98 -37.44
N ASP A 9 -27.72 -24.46 -38.02
CA ASP A 9 -27.73 -23.11 -38.60
C ASP A 9 -27.80 -22.00 -37.53
N LEU A 10 -28.41 -22.31 -36.37
CA LEU A 10 -28.45 -21.38 -35.23
C LEU A 10 -27.10 -21.23 -34.54
N VAL A 11 -26.31 -22.29 -34.46
CA VAL A 11 -24.95 -22.23 -33.90
C VAL A 11 -24.04 -21.41 -34.83
N GLY A 12 -24.13 -21.60 -36.13
CA GLY A 12 -23.37 -20.83 -37.12
C GLY A 12 -23.77 -19.34 -37.19
N THR A 13 -25.06 -19.05 -36.98
CA THR A 13 -25.60 -17.67 -37.01
C THR A 13 -25.34 -16.92 -35.69
N ASN A 14 -25.26 -17.63 -34.57
CA ASN A 14 -24.93 -17.03 -33.26
C ASN A 14 -23.43 -17.01 -32.97
N THR A 15 -22.59 -17.59 -33.84
CA THR A 15 -21.16 -17.44 -33.71
C THR A 15 -20.76 -16.16 -34.44
N ASP A 16 -20.65 -15.07 -33.68
CA ASP A 16 -20.11 -13.82 -34.21
C ASP A 16 -18.67 -14.06 -34.69
N GLN A 17 -18.49 -14.09 -36.00
CA GLN A 17 -17.16 -14.28 -36.62
C GLN A 17 -16.18 -13.12 -36.34
N ALA A 18 -16.68 -12.00 -35.80
CA ALA A 18 -15.88 -10.89 -35.33
C ALA A 18 -15.46 -11.02 -33.87
N ASN A 19 -16.09 -11.89 -33.09
CA ASN A 19 -15.67 -12.19 -31.73
C ASN A 19 -14.59 -13.28 -31.74
N VAL A 20 -13.47 -12.97 -31.12
CA VAL A 20 -12.38 -13.93 -30.86
C VAL A 20 -12.96 -15.06 -29.99
N THR A 21 -13.29 -16.17 -30.62
CA THR A 21 -13.90 -17.34 -29.95
C THR A 21 -12.93 -18.11 -29.05
N LYS A 22 -11.63 -17.76 -29.08
CA LYS A 22 -10.60 -18.28 -28.16
C LYS A 22 -9.68 -17.13 -27.77
N THR A 23 -9.71 -16.78 -26.51
CA THR A 23 -8.76 -15.80 -25.94
C THR A 23 -7.35 -16.44 -25.94
N LEU A 24 -6.40 -15.78 -26.55
CA LEU A 24 -5.01 -16.24 -26.62
C LEU A 24 -4.28 -15.98 -25.29
N PRO A 25 -3.27 -16.79 -24.93
CA PRO A 25 -2.52 -16.68 -23.69
C PRO A 25 -1.98 -15.27 -23.39
N GLU A 26 -1.45 -14.57 -24.39
CA GLU A 26 -0.97 -13.19 -24.25
C GLU A 26 -2.07 -12.20 -23.89
N GLY A 27 -3.29 -12.38 -24.42
CA GLY A 27 -4.45 -11.57 -24.08
C GLY A 27 -4.94 -11.83 -22.64
N LEU A 28 -4.82 -13.08 -22.18
CA LEU A 28 -5.14 -13.45 -20.80
C LEU A 28 -4.12 -12.88 -19.80
N LEU A 29 -2.82 -12.84 -20.17
CA LEU A 29 -1.81 -12.14 -19.36
C LEU A 29 -2.13 -10.64 -19.25
N ALA A 30 -2.47 -9.98 -20.36
CA ALA A 30 -2.84 -8.55 -20.34
C ALA A 30 -4.07 -8.30 -19.45
N ALA A 31 -5.07 -9.18 -19.50
CA ALA A 31 -6.24 -9.12 -18.63
C ALA A 31 -5.84 -9.31 -17.16
N ALA A 32 -4.97 -10.28 -16.87
CA ALA A 32 -4.47 -10.52 -15.52
C ALA A 32 -3.73 -9.30 -14.94
N ILE A 33 -2.89 -8.64 -15.74
CA ILE A 33 -2.19 -7.41 -15.33
C ILE A 33 -3.18 -6.27 -15.07
N ASN A 34 -4.21 -6.14 -15.91
CA ASN A 34 -5.25 -5.13 -15.70
C ASN A 34 -6.02 -5.35 -14.40
N ASP A 35 -6.36 -6.60 -14.09
CA ASP A 35 -7.17 -6.94 -12.92
C ASP A 35 -6.33 -7.11 -11.64
N PHE A 36 -5.00 -7.16 -11.77
CA PHE A 36 -4.08 -7.26 -10.63
C PHE A 36 -4.08 -6.01 -9.77
N GLN A 37 -4.18 -4.83 -10.37
CA GLN A 37 -4.27 -3.58 -9.64
C GLN A 37 -5.66 -3.46 -9.01
N PRO A 38 -5.76 -3.31 -7.67
CA PRO A 38 -7.04 -3.18 -7.00
C PRO A 38 -7.81 -1.95 -7.49
N ASN A 39 -9.13 -2.06 -7.52
CA ASN A 39 -9.98 -0.94 -7.85
C ASN A 39 -10.09 0.06 -6.69
N ASP A 40 -10.66 1.24 -6.96
CA ASP A 40 -10.84 2.32 -5.99
C ASP A 40 -11.60 1.91 -4.73
N TYR A 41 -12.64 1.07 -4.87
CA TYR A 41 -13.41 0.57 -3.74
C TYR A 41 -12.56 -0.25 -2.77
N LEU A 42 -11.71 -1.15 -3.27
CA LEU A 42 -10.85 -1.99 -2.44
C LEU A 42 -9.76 -1.17 -1.73
N ILE A 43 -9.19 -0.17 -2.44
CA ILE A 43 -8.26 0.78 -1.82
C ILE A 43 -8.93 1.55 -0.69
N TRP A 44 -10.12 2.10 -0.94
CA TRP A 44 -10.90 2.79 0.08
C TRP A 44 -11.24 1.85 1.23
N PHE A 45 -11.75 0.65 0.93
CA PHE A 45 -12.21 -0.29 1.93
C PHE A 45 -11.08 -0.75 2.85
N TYR A 46 -9.97 -1.24 2.30
CA TYR A 46 -8.89 -1.79 3.12
C TYR A 46 -7.95 -0.71 3.64
N ASN A 47 -7.41 0.13 2.76
CA ASN A 47 -6.31 1.01 3.12
C ASN A 47 -6.80 2.21 3.94
N VAL A 48 -7.83 2.90 3.45
CA VAL A 48 -8.32 4.13 4.08
C VAL A 48 -9.11 3.85 5.35
N ARG A 49 -10.03 2.89 5.31
CA ARG A 49 -10.87 2.57 6.47
C ARG A 49 -10.11 1.86 7.59
N TYR A 50 -9.14 0.99 7.25
CA TYR A 50 -8.54 0.09 8.25
C TYR A 50 -7.02 0.22 8.32
N PHE A 51 -6.26 -0.22 7.33
CA PHE A 51 -4.83 -0.45 7.47
C PHE A 51 -4.04 0.80 7.84
N ASN A 52 -4.29 1.94 7.20
CA ASN A 52 -3.57 3.18 7.48
C ASN A 52 -3.82 3.70 8.90
N GLN A 53 -5.01 3.46 9.45
CA GLN A 53 -5.34 3.83 10.82
C GLN A 53 -4.77 2.82 11.81
N TRP A 54 -4.87 1.53 11.52
CA TRP A 54 -4.36 0.46 12.39
C TRP A 54 -2.83 0.47 12.52
N SER A 55 -2.13 0.74 11.43
CA SER A 55 -0.68 0.92 11.42
C SER A 55 -0.22 2.27 11.96
N GLN A 56 -1.16 3.18 12.24
CA GLN A 56 -0.92 4.54 12.71
C GLN A 56 -0.11 5.41 11.70
N MET A 57 -0.17 5.10 10.42
CA MET A 57 0.35 5.97 9.37
C MET A 57 -0.50 7.23 9.20
N SER A 58 -1.78 7.14 9.46
CA SER A 58 -2.68 8.29 9.60
C SER A 58 -2.93 8.61 11.07
N GLY A 59 -3.23 9.89 11.33
CA GLY A 59 -3.72 10.37 12.61
C GLY A 59 -5.21 10.06 12.80
N GLY A 60 -5.82 10.65 13.80
CA GLY A 60 -7.25 10.51 14.07
C GLY A 60 -8.13 11.22 13.06
N SER A 61 -9.38 10.79 13.01
CA SER A 61 -10.46 11.51 12.35
C SER A 61 -11.26 12.34 13.37
N TYR A 62 -12.16 13.20 12.85
CA TYR A 62 -13.07 13.95 13.71
C TYR A 62 -14.02 13.02 14.47
N SER A 63 -14.46 11.94 13.83
CA SER A 63 -15.26 10.88 14.43
C SER A 63 -14.84 9.52 13.89
N SER A 64 -14.88 8.48 14.73
CA SER A 64 -14.32 7.16 14.42
C SER A 64 -15.35 6.22 13.79
N ASP A 65 -15.91 6.56 12.64
CA ASP A 65 -16.95 5.73 12.02
C ASP A 65 -16.46 4.36 11.53
N TYR A 66 -15.14 4.19 11.37
CA TYR A 66 -14.57 3.01 10.71
C TYR A 66 -13.71 2.12 11.61
N THR A 67 -13.31 2.60 12.76
CA THR A 67 -12.30 1.91 13.58
C THR A 67 -12.84 0.76 14.41
N GLY A 68 -14.14 0.67 14.59
CA GLY A 68 -14.78 -0.35 15.42
C GLY A 68 -15.47 -1.47 14.66
N GLN A 69 -15.41 -1.46 13.34
CA GLN A 69 -16.09 -2.44 12.50
C GLN A 69 -15.10 -3.04 11.53
N THR A 70 -15.17 -4.36 11.37
CA THR A 70 -14.58 -5.05 10.23
C THR A 70 -15.72 -5.66 9.43
N GLU A 71 -15.76 -5.37 8.16
CA GLU A 71 -16.77 -5.87 7.24
C GLU A 71 -16.14 -6.89 6.31
N ASN A 72 -16.96 -7.74 5.72
CA ASN A 72 -16.51 -8.59 4.64
C ASN A 72 -16.58 -7.81 3.33
N GLY A 73 -15.48 -7.23 2.89
CA GLY A 73 -15.42 -6.37 1.71
C GLY A 73 -14.99 -7.05 0.42
N GLY A 74 -14.62 -8.32 0.47
CA GLY A 74 -14.08 -8.99 -0.71
C GLY A 74 -13.35 -10.27 -0.37
N GLN A 75 -13.89 -11.01 0.60
CA GLN A 75 -13.31 -12.26 1.06
C GLN A 75 -12.99 -13.20 -0.08
N GLY A 76 -11.72 -13.60 -0.20
CA GLY A 76 -11.26 -14.63 -1.11
C GLY A 76 -11.47 -14.31 -2.59
N SER A 77 -11.54 -13.06 -2.98
CA SER A 77 -11.88 -12.64 -4.33
C SER A 77 -10.74 -11.98 -5.11
N GLN A 78 -9.67 -11.55 -4.43
CA GLN A 78 -8.61 -10.78 -5.11
C GLN A 78 -7.88 -11.62 -6.16
N TYR A 79 -7.62 -12.88 -5.86
CA TYR A 79 -6.89 -13.78 -6.76
C TYR A 79 -7.77 -14.47 -7.83
N ILE A 80 -9.10 -14.50 -7.68
CA ILE A 80 -10.01 -15.34 -8.50
C ILE A 80 -9.92 -15.02 -9.99
N ALA A 81 -9.86 -13.74 -10.35
CA ALA A 81 -9.75 -13.35 -11.76
C ALA A 81 -8.45 -13.88 -12.39
N THR A 82 -7.31 -13.65 -11.74
CA THR A 82 -6.02 -14.13 -12.20
C THR A 82 -5.92 -15.66 -12.21
N LEU A 83 -6.53 -16.33 -11.23
CA LEU A 83 -6.65 -17.79 -11.19
C LEU A 83 -7.39 -18.32 -12.42
N ASN A 84 -8.52 -17.73 -12.77
CA ASN A 84 -9.29 -18.12 -13.95
C ASN A 84 -8.48 -17.92 -15.24
N TYR A 85 -7.75 -16.83 -15.37
CA TYR A 85 -6.87 -16.62 -16.52
C TYR A 85 -5.73 -17.62 -16.57
N ARG A 86 -5.09 -17.92 -15.45
CA ARG A 86 -4.07 -18.97 -15.33
C ARG A 86 -4.61 -20.33 -15.79
N ASN A 87 -5.78 -20.73 -15.30
CA ASN A 87 -6.41 -22.01 -15.66
C ASN A 87 -6.71 -22.09 -17.16
N LYS A 88 -7.20 -21.00 -17.77
CA LYS A 88 -7.44 -20.95 -19.23
C LYS A 88 -6.15 -21.01 -20.05
N ILE A 89 -5.07 -20.38 -19.59
CA ILE A 89 -3.76 -20.51 -20.25
C ILE A 89 -3.25 -21.95 -20.16
N GLN A 90 -3.35 -22.57 -18.98
CA GLN A 90 -2.97 -23.97 -18.81
C GLN A 90 -3.78 -24.87 -19.74
N GLN A 91 -5.11 -24.73 -19.77
CA GLN A 91 -5.98 -25.47 -20.67
C GLN A 91 -5.56 -25.30 -22.15
N TYR A 92 -5.25 -24.09 -22.58
CA TYR A 92 -4.79 -23.83 -23.95
C TYR A 92 -3.48 -24.58 -24.26
N ILE A 93 -2.53 -24.61 -23.32
CA ILE A 93 -1.26 -25.32 -23.50
C ILE A 93 -1.52 -26.84 -23.54
N ASP A 94 -2.37 -27.37 -22.67
CA ASP A 94 -2.70 -28.79 -22.62
C ASP A 94 -3.40 -29.27 -23.91
N GLU A 95 -4.32 -28.47 -24.46
CA GLU A 95 -5.04 -28.77 -25.71
C GLU A 95 -4.16 -28.67 -26.96
N THR A 96 -3.20 -27.75 -26.97
CA THR A 96 -2.44 -27.43 -28.19
C THR A 96 -1.01 -27.97 -28.19
N GLY A 97 -0.48 -28.34 -27.02
CA GLY A 97 0.93 -28.71 -26.83
C GLY A 97 1.91 -27.54 -26.97
N LYS A 98 1.42 -26.29 -27.03
CA LYS A 98 2.24 -25.09 -27.27
C LYS A 98 2.93 -24.60 -25.99
N VAL A 99 3.94 -25.34 -25.55
CA VAL A 99 4.71 -25.07 -24.33
C VAL A 99 5.50 -23.74 -24.37
N GLU A 100 5.70 -23.18 -25.54
CA GLU A 100 6.30 -21.84 -25.70
C GLU A 100 5.47 -20.72 -25.04
N ASN A 101 4.21 -20.99 -24.67
CA ASN A 101 3.34 -20.10 -23.90
C ASN A 101 3.53 -20.20 -22.36
N ASN A 102 4.42 -21.06 -21.88
CA ASN A 102 4.66 -21.23 -20.44
C ASN A 102 5.10 -19.93 -19.74
N GLY A 103 5.67 -18.96 -20.46
CA GLY A 103 5.96 -17.64 -19.91
C GLY A 103 4.71 -16.90 -19.42
N PHE A 104 3.64 -16.92 -20.22
CA PHE A 104 2.36 -16.30 -19.85
C PHE A 104 1.69 -17.04 -18.69
N LEU A 105 1.74 -18.38 -18.71
CA LEU A 105 1.23 -19.21 -17.62
C LEU A 105 1.93 -18.89 -16.30
N ALA A 106 3.26 -18.87 -16.30
CA ALA A 106 4.06 -18.60 -15.12
C ALA A 106 3.82 -17.19 -14.57
N ALA A 107 3.83 -16.16 -15.43
CA ALA A 107 3.58 -14.78 -15.02
C ALA A 107 2.20 -14.62 -14.38
N THR A 108 1.15 -15.18 -14.99
CA THR A 108 -0.21 -15.14 -14.43
C THR A 108 -0.30 -15.92 -13.12
N GLY A 109 0.37 -17.08 -13.03
CA GLY A 109 0.41 -17.88 -11.79
C GLY A 109 1.13 -17.17 -10.64
N ILE A 110 2.22 -16.47 -10.92
CA ILE A 110 2.95 -15.66 -9.92
C ILE A 110 2.04 -14.55 -9.37
N MET A 111 1.31 -13.85 -10.25
CA MET A 111 0.34 -12.83 -9.83
C MET A 111 -0.80 -13.43 -9.00
N THR A 112 -1.28 -14.63 -9.37
CA THR A 112 -2.32 -15.35 -8.62
C THR A 112 -1.85 -15.67 -7.19
N ILE A 113 -0.61 -16.16 -7.04
CA ILE A 113 -0.03 -16.45 -5.73
C ILE A 113 0.13 -15.16 -4.91
N TYR A 114 0.61 -14.08 -5.52
CA TYR A 114 0.74 -12.79 -4.85
C TYR A 114 -0.59 -12.33 -4.23
N LEU A 115 -1.67 -12.35 -5.01
CA LEU A 115 -3.00 -11.96 -4.54
C LEU A 115 -3.59 -12.98 -3.55
N GLY A 116 -3.30 -14.27 -3.74
CA GLY A 116 -3.70 -15.32 -2.79
C GLY A 116 -3.06 -15.14 -1.40
N ILE A 117 -1.83 -14.66 -1.32
CA ILE A 117 -1.18 -14.30 -0.05
C ILE A 117 -1.97 -13.22 0.67
N PHE A 118 -2.42 -12.18 -0.04
CA PHE A 118 -3.30 -11.15 0.54
C PHE A 118 -4.57 -11.76 1.14
N ASP A 119 -5.29 -12.57 0.36
CA ASP A 119 -6.55 -13.17 0.82
C ASP A 119 -6.35 -14.09 2.04
N THR A 120 -5.27 -14.89 2.06
CA THR A 120 -4.97 -15.76 3.21
C THR A 120 -4.53 -14.96 4.45
N ASP A 121 -3.83 -13.84 4.27
CA ASP A 121 -3.45 -12.96 5.37
C ASP A 121 -4.66 -12.33 6.08
N MET A 122 -5.75 -12.10 5.34
CA MET A 122 -6.94 -11.42 5.85
C MET A 122 -8.03 -12.37 6.30
N TYR A 123 -8.21 -13.48 5.60
CA TYR A 123 -9.39 -14.34 5.72
C TYR A 123 -9.08 -15.82 6.03
N GLY A 124 -7.82 -16.25 5.96
CA GLY A 124 -7.43 -17.64 6.19
C GLY A 124 -7.60 -18.51 4.95
N SER A 125 -8.15 -19.72 5.12
CA SER A 125 -8.33 -20.72 4.06
C SER A 125 -9.15 -20.21 2.88
N ILE A 126 -8.73 -20.54 1.67
CA ILE A 126 -9.41 -20.16 0.42
C ILE A 126 -9.48 -21.35 -0.54
N PRO A 127 -10.45 -21.42 -1.48
CA PRO A 127 -10.47 -22.42 -2.52
C PRO A 127 -9.45 -22.06 -3.61
N TYR A 128 -8.58 -23.00 -3.97
CA TYR A 128 -7.50 -22.71 -4.94
C TYR A 128 -7.36 -23.78 -6.01
N THR A 129 -7.11 -25.05 -5.64
CA THR A 129 -6.78 -26.09 -6.61
C THR A 129 -7.97 -26.51 -7.48
N GLU A 130 -9.18 -26.40 -6.97
CA GLU A 130 -10.42 -26.74 -7.65
C GLU A 130 -11.21 -25.52 -8.12
N ALA A 131 -10.85 -24.34 -7.65
CA ALA A 131 -11.51 -23.09 -8.02
C ALA A 131 -11.29 -22.75 -9.50
N GLY A 132 -12.32 -22.21 -10.15
CA GLY A 132 -12.29 -21.83 -11.56
C GLY A 132 -12.34 -23.01 -12.56
N HIS A 133 -12.68 -24.22 -12.10
CA HIS A 133 -12.76 -25.43 -12.93
C HIS A 133 -14.19 -25.90 -13.23
N TYR A 134 -15.15 -24.95 -13.26
CA TYR A 134 -16.53 -25.31 -13.64
C TYR A 134 -16.64 -25.70 -15.11
N ASP A 135 -16.04 -24.92 -16.02
CA ASP A 135 -16.20 -25.09 -17.46
C ASP A 135 -15.53 -26.37 -17.99
N ASP A 136 -14.39 -26.75 -17.42
CA ASP A 136 -13.57 -27.88 -17.89
C ASP A 136 -13.79 -29.17 -17.09
N LYS A 137 -14.12 -29.09 -15.79
CA LYS A 137 -14.27 -30.25 -14.90
C LYS A 137 -15.64 -30.35 -14.24
N GLY A 138 -16.51 -29.34 -14.42
CA GLY A 138 -17.83 -29.31 -13.81
C GLY A 138 -17.83 -29.12 -12.28
N ILE A 139 -16.75 -28.59 -11.71
CA ILE A 139 -16.63 -28.43 -10.26
C ILE A 139 -17.43 -27.19 -9.82
N LEU A 140 -18.54 -27.44 -9.11
CA LEU A 140 -19.41 -26.41 -8.53
C LEU A 140 -19.06 -26.08 -7.08
N THR A 141 -18.46 -27.06 -6.39
CA THR A 141 -18.16 -26.97 -4.96
C THR A 141 -16.68 -27.22 -4.73
N PRO A 142 -15.81 -26.24 -5.08
CA PRO A 142 -14.38 -26.38 -4.88
C PRO A 142 -14.05 -26.53 -3.40
N LYS A 143 -13.10 -27.39 -3.07
CA LYS A 143 -12.57 -27.52 -1.71
C LYS A 143 -11.82 -26.26 -1.30
N TYR A 144 -11.75 -26.02 -0.01
CA TYR A 144 -10.87 -25.01 0.60
C TYR A 144 -9.58 -25.69 1.03
N GLU A 145 -8.45 -25.12 0.67
CA GLU A 145 -7.15 -25.49 1.22
C GLU A 145 -6.82 -24.63 2.43
N THR A 146 -6.22 -25.25 3.45
CA THR A 146 -5.68 -24.50 4.59
C THR A 146 -4.52 -23.61 4.16
N VAL A 147 -4.23 -22.55 4.91
CA VAL A 147 -3.13 -21.64 4.58
C VAL A 147 -1.78 -22.38 4.57
N GLU A 148 -1.59 -23.36 5.45
CA GLU A 148 -0.38 -24.20 5.46
C GLU A 148 -0.23 -25.02 4.18
N GLU A 149 -1.31 -25.66 3.73
CA GLU A 149 -1.34 -26.41 2.46
C GLU A 149 -1.06 -25.50 1.28
N LEU A 150 -1.69 -24.31 1.24
CA LEU A 150 -1.50 -23.31 0.19
C LEU A 150 -0.05 -22.84 0.11
N TYR A 151 0.58 -22.52 1.23
CA TYR A 151 1.96 -22.06 1.22
C TYR A 151 2.92 -23.14 0.71
N ASN A 152 2.71 -24.41 1.08
CA ASN A 152 3.50 -25.50 0.54
C ASN A 152 3.29 -25.66 -0.98
N LEU A 153 2.04 -25.64 -1.43
CA LEU A 153 1.69 -25.72 -2.84
C LEU A 153 2.26 -24.54 -3.64
N TRP A 154 2.12 -23.33 -3.15
CA TRP A 154 2.64 -22.13 -3.82
C TRP A 154 4.16 -22.12 -3.94
N LEU A 155 4.88 -22.64 -2.95
CA LEU A 155 6.34 -22.81 -3.05
C LEU A 155 6.71 -23.78 -4.17
N GLU A 156 6.00 -24.91 -4.30
CA GLU A 156 6.19 -25.86 -5.40
C GLU A 156 5.84 -25.24 -6.76
N GLU A 157 4.72 -24.50 -6.84
CA GLU A 157 4.32 -23.79 -8.06
C GLU A 157 5.34 -22.71 -8.46
N LEU A 158 5.86 -21.93 -7.51
CA LEU A 158 6.89 -20.94 -7.79
C LEU A 158 8.17 -21.58 -8.34
N ASP A 159 8.60 -22.73 -7.83
CA ASP A 159 9.75 -23.47 -8.37
C ASP A 159 9.48 -23.99 -9.80
N LYS A 160 8.27 -24.46 -10.04
CA LYS A 160 7.82 -24.86 -11.39
C LYS A 160 7.83 -23.65 -12.34
N TYR A 161 7.30 -22.49 -11.92
CA TYR A 161 7.28 -21.28 -12.73
C TYR A 161 8.68 -20.75 -13.01
N ILE A 162 9.59 -20.78 -12.04
CA ILE A 162 11.00 -20.42 -12.24
C ILE A 162 11.61 -21.31 -13.33
N THR A 163 11.38 -22.62 -13.25
CA THR A 163 11.88 -23.59 -14.24
C THR A 163 11.33 -23.30 -15.64
N MET A 164 10.02 -23.02 -15.76
CA MET A 164 9.38 -22.64 -17.03
C MET A 164 9.98 -21.34 -17.61
N LEU A 165 10.18 -20.31 -16.77
CA LEU A 165 10.68 -19.01 -17.19
C LEU A 165 12.17 -19.02 -17.59
N GLN A 166 12.91 -20.02 -17.13
CA GLN A 166 14.31 -20.25 -17.53
C GLN A 166 14.45 -21.11 -18.79
N ALA A 167 13.34 -21.64 -19.33
CA ALA A 167 13.35 -22.37 -20.59
C ALA A 167 13.65 -21.44 -21.78
N GLY A 168 14.38 -21.94 -22.77
CA GLY A 168 14.96 -21.12 -23.85
C GLY A 168 13.98 -20.67 -24.95
N ASP A 169 12.80 -21.28 -25.07
CA ASP A 169 11.94 -21.17 -26.26
C ASP A 169 10.60 -20.46 -25.98
N LEU A 170 10.60 -19.50 -25.05
CA LEU A 170 9.40 -18.77 -24.70
C LEU A 170 9.10 -17.65 -25.69
N ILE A 171 7.85 -17.57 -26.17
CA ILE A 171 7.40 -16.45 -26.99
C ILE A 171 7.20 -15.19 -26.16
N SER A 172 7.22 -14.03 -26.83
CA SER A 172 7.15 -12.72 -26.19
C SER A 172 6.25 -11.78 -26.99
N PHE A 173 5.23 -11.24 -26.34
CA PHE A 173 4.38 -10.17 -26.85
C PHE A 173 4.48 -8.97 -25.91
N LYS A 174 5.55 -8.19 -26.04
CA LYS A 174 5.93 -7.12 -25.10
C LYS A 174 4.82 -6.14 -24.78
N ALA A 175 3.97 -5.81 -25.76
CA ALA A 175 2.87 -4.87 -25.57
C ALA A 175 1.74 -5.42 -24.66
N GLN A 176 1.71 -6.72 -24.43
CA GLN A 176 0.71 -7.38 -23.56
C GLN A 176 1.18 -7.54 -22.12
N ASP A 177 2.44 -7.26 -21.85
CA ASP A 177 3.02 -7.29 -20.52
C ASP A 177 3.49 -5.89 -20.11
N ALA A 178 2.59 -5.13 -19.50
CA ALA A 178 2.87 -3.78 -19.01
C ALA A 178 3.86 -3.75 -17.84
N ALA A 179 4.07 -4.89 -17.16
CA ALA A 179 4.96 -4.97 -16.02
C ALA A 179 6.44 -5.07 -16.45
N TYR A 180 6.78 -6.08 -17.25
CA TYR A 180 8.16 -6.37 -17.61
C TYR A 180 8.43 -6.51 -19.11
N GLY A 181 7.40 -6.33 -19.96
CA GLY A 181 7.56 -6.48 -21.42
C GLY A 181 8.02 -7.87 -21.83
N CYS A 182 7.56 -8.90 -21.16
CA CYS A 182 7.98 -10.30 -21.32
C CYS A 182 9.48 -10.53 -21.05
N ASP A 183 10.09 -9.76 -20.16
CA ASP A 183 11.39 -10.13 -19.60
C ASP A 183 11.21 -11.27 -18.59
N TRP A 184 11.29 -12.49 -19.13
CA TRP A 184 11.07 -13.72 -18.34
C TRP A 184 12.09 -13.91 -17.21
N LYS A 185 13.26 -13.29 -17.31
CA LYS A 185 14.24 -13.30 -16.21
C LYS A 185 13.78 -12.47 -15.02
N LYS A 186 13.14 -11.33 -15.28
CA LYS A 186 12.56 -10.51 -14.20
C LYS A 186 11.38 -11.21 -13.55
N TRP A 187 10.50 -11.85 -14.33
CA TRP A 187 9.44 -12.69 -13.80
C TRP A 187 9.97 -13.85 -12.93
N ALA A 188 11.07 -14.49 -13.35
CA ALA A 188 11.70 -15.55 -12.53
C ALA A 188 12.30 -15.01 -11.23
N LYS A 189 12.91 -13.82 -11.24
CA LYS A 189 13.37 -13.15 -10.03
C LYS A 189 12.21 -12.80 -9.10
N LEU A 190 11.10 -12.30 -9.64
CA LEU A 190 9.89 -12.01 -8.86
C LEU A 190 9.36 -13.28 -8.19
N ALA A 191 9.25 -14.39 -8.93
CA ALA A 191 8.83 -15.68 -8.38
C ALA A 191 9.71 -16.13 -7.22
N ASN A 192 11.04 -16.03 -7.40
CA ASN A 192 11.98 -16.41 -6.36
C ASN A 192 11.96 -15.46 -5.15
N SER A 193 11.75 -14.15 -5.39
CA SER A 193 11.65 -13.16 -4.33
C SER A 193 10.35 -13.28 -3.53
N LEU A 194 9.25 -13.70 -4.17
CA LEU A 194 7.98 -13.94 -3.50
C LEU A 194 8.08 -15.03 -2.43
N LYS A 195 9.02 -15.97 -2.56
CA LYS A 195 9.33 -16.94 -1.51
C LYS A 195 9.79 -16.29 -0.19
N LEU A 196 10.47 -15.13 -0.26
CA LEU A 196 10.85 -14.39 0.94
C LEU A 196 9.62 -13.81 1.66
N LYS A 197 8.63 -13.36 0.89
CA LYS A 197 7.35 -12.90 1.44
C LYS A 197 6.61 -14.03 2.15
N ILE A 198 6.60 -15.24 1.57
CA ILE A 198 6.07 -16.45 2.21
C ILE A 198 6.91 -16.82 3.45
N ALA A 199 8.23 -16.81 3.37
CA ALA A 199 9.11 -17.11 4.50
C ALA A 199 8.85 -16.18 5.69
N ALA A 200 8.63 -14.89 5.43
CA ALA A 200 8.30 -13.92 6.49
C ALA A 200 6.99 -14.27 7.21
N ARG A 201 6.01 -14.84 6.50
CA ARG A 201 4.76 -15.32 7.10
C ARG A 201 4.92 -16.66 7.85
N LEU A 202 5.78 -17.53 7.36
CA LEU A 202 6.06 -18.82 8.01
C LEU A 202 6.84 -18.67 9.32
N TYR A 203 7.65 -17.63 9.45
CA TYR A 203 8.69 -17.55 10.49
C TYR A 203 8.18 -17.76 11.92
N ASN A 204 7.02 -17.23 12.27
CA ASN A 204 6.49 -17.38 13.64
C ASN A 204 6.03 -18.80 13.97
N ASN A 205 5.60 -19.57 12.96
CA ASN A 205 5.14 -20.94 13.15
C ASN A 205 6.24 -21.96 12.89
N GLU A 206 7.03 -21.75 11.83
CA GLU A 206 8.02 -22.69 11.31
C GLU A 206 9.38 -21.97 11.05
N PRO A 207 10.06 -21.45 12.10
CA PRO A 207 11.26 -20.63 11.91
C PRO A 207 12.39 -21.33 11.18
N ALA A 208 12.58 -22.63 11.41
CA ALA A 208 13.62 -23.41 10.72
C ALA A 208 13.33 -23.55 9.22
N LYS A 209 12.08 -23.85 8.84
CA LYS A 209 11.65 -23.96 7.45
C LYS A 209 11.71 -22.60 6.75
N ALA A 210 11.27 -21.53 7.42
CA ALA A 210 11.38 -20.18 6.87
C ALA A 210 12.84 -19.80 6.59
N MET A 211 13.75 -20.10 7.50
CA MET A 211 15.18 -19.83 7.31
C MET A 211 15.76 -20.66 6.16
N GLN A 212 15.45 -21.96 6.08
CA GLN A 212 15.87 -22.83 4.98
C GLN A 212 15.37 -22.28 3.63
N LEU A 213 14.10 -21.89 3.55
CA LEU A 213 13.52 -21.32 2.35
C LEU A 213 14.24 -20.05 1.88
N VAL A 214 14.62 -19.18 2.82
CA VAL A 214 15.42 -17.99 2.50
C VAL A 214 16.80 -18.35 1.96
N GLU A 215 17.48 -19.32 2.56
CA GLU A 215 18.79 -19.80 2.08
C GLU A 215 18.69 -20.41 0.67
N GLU A 216 17.64 -21.19 0.40
CA GLU A 216 17.34 -21.74 -0.91
C GLU A 216 17.06 -20.62 -1.94
N ALA A 217 16.25 -19.62 -1.60
CA ALA A 217 15.95 -18.50 -2.47
C ALA A 217 17.22 -17.68 -2.81
N VAL A 218 18.08 -17.46 -1.83
CA VAL A 218 19.36 -16.75 -2.02
C VAL A 218 20.31 -17.51 -2.94
N SER A 219 20.31 -18.84 -2.91
CA SER A 219 21.18 -19.70 -3.74
C SER A 219 20.57 -20.07 -5.09
N ASN A 220 19.31 -19.73 -5.34
CA ASN A 220 18.59 -20.06 -6.57
C ASN A 220 19.18 -19.33 -7.79
N SER A 221 19.34 -20.05 -8.90
CA SER A 221 19.89 -19.51 -10.16
C SER A 221 19.06 -18.40 -10.80
N ALA A 222 17.78 -18.29 -10.46
CA ALA A 222 16.94 -17.17 -10.93
C ALA A 222 17.41 -15.82 -10.35
N GLY A 223 18.07 -15.85 -9.19
CA GLY A 223 18.44 -14.66 -8.44
C GLY A 223 17.24 -14.04 -7.71
N LEU A 224 17.50 -12.94 -7.02
CA LEU A 224 16.51 -12.16 -6.28
C LEU A 224 16.42 -10.74 -6.84
N MET A 225 15.32 -10.06 -6.60
CA MET A 225 15.08 -8.66 -6.95
C MET A 225 15.83 -7.74 -5.98
N THR A 226 17.15 -7.66 -6.10
CA THR A 226 17.99 -6.83 -5.21
C THR A 226 18.43 -5.50 -5.84
N SER A 227 18.01 -5.22 -7.06
CA SER A 227 18.24 -3.98 -7.81
C SER A 227 16.90 -3.35 -8.19
N THR A 228 16.81 -2.04 -8.11
CA THR A 228 15.61 -1.26 -8.53
C THR A 228 15.26 -1.40 -10.02
N ASP A 229 16.16 -1.98 -10.81
CA ASP A 229 15.86 -2.37 -12.20
C ASP A 229 14.90 -3.57 -12.31
N ASP A 230 14.82 -4.37 -11.25
CA ASP A 230 13.99 -5.58 -11.21
C ASP A 230 12.58 -5.32 -10.61
N ASP A 231 12.31 -4.10 -10.13
CA ASP A 231 11.08 -3.76 -9.41
C ASP A 231 9.82 -4.15 -10.18
N PHE A 232 8.90 -4.82 -9.48
CA PHE A 232 7.53 -5.03 -9.92
C PHE A 232 6.73 -3.75 -9.60
N LEU A 233 7.02 -2.74 -10.40
CA LEU A 233 6.46 -1.40 -10.35
C LEU A 233 6.00 -1.02 -11.75
N PHE A 234 4.72 -0.90 -11.98
CA PHE A 234 4.17 -0.65 -13.31
C PHE A 234 2.84 0.12 -13.26
N CYS A 235 2.42 0.61 -14.42
CA CYS A 235 1.08 1.12 -14.67
C CYS A 235 0.34 0.14 -15.59
N LYS A 236 -0.84 -0.29 -15.20
CA LYS A 236 -1.65 -1.24 -15.99
C LYS A 236 -2.09 -0.69 -17.34
N ALA A 237 -2.24 0.64 -17.44
CA ALA A 237 -2.62 1.33 -18.66
C ALA A 237 -1.91 2.68 -18.75
N THR A 238 -1.41 3.01 -19.94
CA THR A 238 -0.73 4.28 -20.24
C THR A 238 -1.60 5.23 -21.07
N SER A 239 -2.77 4.80 -21.51
CA SER A 239 -3.73 5.60 -22.27
C SER A 239 -4.80 6.15 -21.33
N LYS A 240 -5.34 7.31 -21.68
CA LYS A 240 -6.59 7.81 -21.11
C LYS A 240 -7.63 6.72 -21.26
N SER A 241 -8.03 6.14 -20.16
CA SER A 241 -9.11 5.19 -20.15
C SER A 241 -10.37 5.84 -19.59
N SER A 242 -11.46 5.16 -19.72
CA SER A 242 -12.76 5.59 -19.21
C SER A 242 -12.90 5.45 -17.68
N GLY A 243 -11.86 5.65 -16.92
CA GLY A 243 -11.90 5.72 -15.46
C GLY A 243 -11.61 4.41 -14.70
N ASN A 244 -11.48 3.28 -15.38
CA ASN A 244 -11.25 1.99 -14.68
C ASN A 244 -9.80 1.77 -14.20
N ASP A 245 -8.87 2.56 -14.68
CA ASP A 245 -7.48 2.61 -14.21
C ASP A 245 -7.27 3.70 -13.17
N ASP A 246 -8.28 4.54 -12.95
CA ASP A 246 -8.31 5.65 -12.04
C ASP A 246 -9.02 5.28 -10.74
N TYR A 247 -8.42 4.44 -9.93
CA TYR A 247 -9.00 4.06 -8.65
C TYR A 247 -9.10 5.23 -7.65
N VAL A 248 -8.48 6.35 -7.97
CA VAL A 248 -8.51 7.54 -7.13
C VAL A 248 -9.74 8.37 -7.39
N TYR A 249 -10.30 8.28 -8.59
CA TYR A 249 -11.33 9.19 -9.07
C TYR A 249 -12.71 8.94 -8.46
N GLY A 250 -13.08 7.68 -8.29
CA GLY A 250 -14.43 7.32 -7.83
C GLY A 250 -14.67 7.63 -6.37
N THR A 251 -13.63 7.78 -5.59
CA THR A 251 -13.71 8.02 -4.16
C THR A 251 -13.51 9.48 -3.77
N GLY A 252 -13.51 10.40 -4.71
CA GLY A 252 -13.28 11.84 -4.55
C GLY A 252 -14.10 12.60 -3.49
N ASN A 253 -14.48 11.92 -2.43
CA ASN A 253 -15.35 12.39 -1.37
C ASN A 253 -14.61 12.96 -0.15
N GLY A 254 -13.33 13.32 -0.25
CA GLY A 254 -12.57 13.79 0.91
C GLY A 254 -12.29 12.72 1.97
N ILE A 255 -12.91 11.55 1.86
CA ILE A 255 -12.67 10.38 2.73
C ILE A 255 -11.26 9.83 2.52
N LEU A 256 -10.66 10.13 1.39
CA LEU A 256 -9.34 9.69 0.96
C LEU A 256 -8.20 10.46 1.59
N SER A 257 -8.49 11.59 2.19
CA SER A 257 -7.49 12.43 2.83
C SER A 257 -7.51 12.17 4.33
N LEU A 258 -6.63 11.28 4.76
CA LEU A 258 -6.41 11.02 6.18
C LEU A 258 -5.35 11.98 6.72
N SER A 259 -5.56 12.53 7.90
CA SER A 259 -4.56 13.36 8.56
C SER A 259 -3.27 12.56 8.81
N SER A 260 -2.13 13.20 8.66
CA SER A 260 -0.83 12.57 8.95
C SER A 260 -0.66 12.29 10.45
N SER A 261 -0.03 11.17 10.76
CA SER A 261 0.26 10.76 12.14
C SER A 261 1.46 11.50 12.72
N ARG A 262 1.30 12.11 13.90
CA ARG A 262 2.40 12.80 14.60
C ARG A 262 3.60 11.89 14.87
N ASN A 263 3.37 10.65 15.28
CA ASN A 263 4.46 9.74 15.61
C ASN A 263 5.28 9.37 14.38
N VAL A 264 4.61 9.03 13.27
CA VAL A 264 5.27 8.69 12.00
C VAL A 264 5.96 9.92 11.42
N MET A 265 5.29 11.08 11.44
CA MET A 265 5.89 12.33 10.95
C MET A 265 7.15 12.70 11.74
N ASN A 266 7.11 12.64 13.07
CA ASN A 266 8.27 12.91 13.91
C ASN A 266 9.41 11.92 13.66
N PHE A 267 9.08 10.63 13.47
CA PHE A 267 10.09 9.61 13.12
C PHE A 267 10.78 9.94 11.79
N MET A 268 9.98 10.21 10.75
CA MET A 268 10.50 10.49 9.40
C MET A 268 11.30 11.80 9.33
N LEU A 269 10.77 12.88 9.92
CA LEU A 269 11.49 14.17 9.96
C LEU A 269 12.78 14.07 10.81
N GLY A 270 12.72 13.38 11.96
CA GLY A 270 13.90 13.11 12.78
C GLY A 270 14.94 12.22 12.09
N ALA A 271 14.49 11.34 11.21
CA ALA A 271 15.35 10.54 10.34
C ALA A 271 15.87 11.32 9.13
N LYS A 272 15.38 12.49 8.85
CA LYS A 272 15.57 13.21 7.56
C LYS A 272 15.16 12.33 6.38
N ASP A 273 14.06 11.58 6.52
CA ASP A 273 13.60 10.60 5.54
C ASP A 273 12.91 11.28 4.37
N PRO A 274 13.47 11.25 3.16
CA PRO A 274 12.89 11.93 2.00
C PRO A 274 11.50 11.38 1.61
N ARG A 275 11.17 10.14 1.99
CA ARG A 275 9.88 9.52 1.66
C ARG A 275 8.69 10.25 2.27
N VAL A 276 8.89 11.04 3.33
CA VAL A 276 7.83 11.88 3.90
C VAL A 276 7.18 12.78 2.84
N ARG A 277 7.97 13.24 1.87
CA ARG A 277 7.53 14.12 0.79
C ARG A 277 6.73 13.41 -0.30
N PHE A 278 6.83 12.10 -0.36
CA PHE A 278 6.15 11.25 -1.35
C PHE A 278 4.91 10.56 -0.78
N ILE A 279 4.83 10.45 0.55
CA ILE A 279 3.74 9.79 1.28
C ILE A 279 2.69 10.81 1.74
N TYR A 280 3.12 12.00 2.13
CA TYR A 280 2.26 13.04 2.69
C TYR A 280 2.25 14.30 1.84
N THR A 281 1.10 15.00 1.84
CA THR A 281 1.00 16.31 1.22
C THR A 281 1.75 17.35 2.03
N LYS A 282 2.16 18.46 1.40
CA LYS A 282 2.51 19.67 2.14
C LYS A 282 1.27 20.23 2.84
N ASN A 283 1.43 20.86 4.01
CA ASN A 283 0.36 21.67 4.57
C ASN A 283 0.05 22.87 3.67
N SER A 284 -1.07 23.54 3.88
CA SER A 284 -1.51 24.64 3.00
C SER A 284 -0.76 25.97 3.21
N PHE A 285 0.09 26.08 4.24
CA PHE A 285 0.75 27.34 4.61
C PHE A 285 2.10 27.51 3.92
N ASN A 286 2.10 27.88 2.65
CA ASN A 286 3.32 28.32 1.96
C ASN A 286 3.70 29.76 2.34
N SER A 287 4.81 30.28 1.81
CA SER A 287 5.28 31.63 2.14
C SER A 287 4.28 32.72 1.77
N SER A 288 3.56 32.57 0.66
CA SER A 288 2.54 33.52 0.22
C SER A 288 1.33 33.51 1.13
N VAL A 289 0.89 32.33 1.60
CA VAL A 289 -0.19 32.18 2.58
C VAL A 289 0.21 32.85 3.90
N VAL A 290 1.41 32.54 4.39
CA VAL A 290 1.94 33.16 5.63
C VAL A 290 1.98 34.69 5.49
N GLN A 291 2.48 35.21 4.35
CA GLN A 291 2.53 36.66 4.13
C GLN A 291 1.14 37.31 4.11
N ALA A 292 0.13 36.59 3.58
CA ALA A 292 -1.23 37.13 3.60
C ALA A 292 -1.80 37.24 5.01
N PHE A 293 -1.60 36.23 5.85
CA PHE A 293 -1.94 36.34 7.28
C PHE A 293 -1.24 37.49 7.98
N ILE A 294 0.04 37.70 7.66
CA ILE A 294 0.80 38.88 8.15
C ILE A 294 0.14 40.17 7.70
N ASN A 295 -0.19 40.31 6.43
CA ASN A 295 -0.81 41.49 5.85
C ASN A 295 -2.16 41.84 6.48
N GLU A 296 -2.93 40.82 6.89
CA GLU A 296 -4.20 40.99 7.61
C GLU A 296 -4.00 41.25 9.12
N GLY A 297 -2.78 41.28 9.62
CA GLY A 297 -2.49 41.40 11.06
C GLY A 297 -2.82 40.13 11.86
N ARG A 298 -2.91 39.01 11.21
CA ARG A 298 -3.35 37.69 11.74
C ARG A 298 -2.20 36.70 11.88
N TYR A 299 -0.97 37.19 12.05
CA TYR A 299 0.19 36.29 12.24
C TYR A 299 0.01 35.30 13.40
N ASP A 300 -0.67 35.72 14.47
CA ASP A 300 -0.91 34.87 15.64
C ASP A 300 -1.93 33.76 15.38
N ASP A 301 -2.76 33.88 14.34
CA ASP A 301 -3.68 32.83 13.90
C ASP A 301 -2.98 31.66 13.19
N LEU A 302 -1.74 31.87 12.72
CA LEU A 302 -1.00 30.80 12.04
C LEU A 302 -0.84 29.57 12.95
N PRO A 303 -0.84 28.34 12.37
CA PRO A 303 -0.60 27.12 13.13
C PRO A 303 0.73 27.19 13.91
N THR A 304 0.75 26.58 15.08
CA THR A 304 1.90 26.64 16.00
C THR A 304 3.19 26.14 15.35
N GLU A 305 3.14 25.02 14.63
CA GLU A 305 4.32 24.47 13.94
C GLU A 305 4.75 25.33 12.75
N VAL A 306 3.81 25.96 12.06
CA VAL A 306 4.12 26.92 10.98
C VAL A 306 4.83 28.15 11.55
N LYS A 307 4.26 28.78 12.58
CA LYS A 307 4.87 29.96 13.26
C LYS A 307 6.29 29.68 13.73
N ALA A 308 6.54 28.50 14.29
CA ALA A 308 7.86 28.10 14.80
C ALA A 308 8.95 28.10 13.71
N ASN A 309 8.57 27.98 12.45
CA ASN A 309 9.48 27.93 11.32
C ASN A 309 9.48 29.21 10.45
N VAL A 310 8.70 30.23 10.79
CA VAL A 310 8.68 31.51 10.07
C VAL A 310 9.74 32.46 10.63
N ILE A 311 10.66 32.91 9.77
CA ILE A 311 11.58 33.99 10.07
C ILE A 311 11.06 35.23 9.37
N ARG A 312 10.84 36.33 10.14
CA ARG A 312 10.37 37.62 9.63
C ARG A 312 11.49 38.61 9.52
N ASP A 313 11.40 39.48 8.54
CA ASP A 313 12.30 40.63 8.37
C ASP A 313 12.04 41.71 9.43
N LYS A 314 12.83 42.80 9.36
CA LYS A 314 12.72 43.97 10.27
C LYS A 314 11.37 44.70 10.19
N ASP A 315 10.66 44.55 9.09
CA ASP A 315 9.35 45.17 8.84
C ASP A 315 8.19 44.21 9.17
N GLY A 316 8.51 43.00 9.67
CA GLY A 316 7.56 42.00 10.10
C GLY A 316 7.04 41.09 8.99
N ASN A 317 7.54 41.22 7.77
CA ASN A 317 7.14 40.37 6.64
C ASN A 317 7.87 39.02 6.66
N PHE A 318 7.33 38.04 5.92
CA PHE A 318 8.01 36.78 5.71
C PHE A 318 9.35 36.99 4.99
N GLU A 319 10.44 36.58 5.62
CA GLU A 319 11.78 36.65 5.03
C GLU A 319 12.19 35.28 4.46
N LYS A 320 12.09 34.24 5.27
CA LYS A 320 12.49 32.87 4.92
C LYS A 320 11.97 31.85 5.89
N TRP A 321 12.07 30.58 5.50
CA TRP A 321 11.83 29.47 6.38
C TRP A 321 13.05 29.19 7.28
N GLY A 322 12.77 28.91 8.56
CA GLY A 322 13.73 28.41 9.54
C GLY A 322 13.88 26.89 9.49
N GLY A 323 14.42 26.30 10.56
CA GLY A 323 14.58 24.86 10.70
C GLY A 323 15.32 24.22 9.52
N MET A 324 14.78 23.16 8.97
CA MET A 324 15.33 22.48 7.78
C MET A 324 14.99 23.19 6.46
N GLY A 325 14.17 24.23 6.48
CA GLY A 325 13.71 24.93 5.28
C GLY A 325 12.71 24.14 4.45
N GLU A 326 12.32 24.71 3.30
CA GLU A 326 11.50 24.01 2.30
C GLU A 326 12.28 22.85 1.65
N PRO A 327 11.64 21.71 1.35
CA PRO A 327 10.21 21.41 1.59
C PRO A 327 9.87 20.93 3.01
N TRP A 328 10.84 20.64 3.84
CA TRP A 328 10.71 19.95 5.11
C TRP A 328 9.74 20.58 6.10
N VAL A 329 9.78 21.90 6.23
CA VAL A 329 8.93 22.67 7.17
C VAL A 329 7.44 22.66 6.81
N ARG A 330 7.12 22.14 5.63
CA ARG A 330 5.75 22.07 5.14
C ARG A 330 5.04 20.75 5.50
N TYR A 331 5.74 19.83 6.19
CA TYR A 331 5.17 18.56 6.65
C TYR A 331 4.89 18.66 8.14
N THR A 332 3.60 18.71 8.45
CA THR A 332 3.05 18.86 9.81
C THR A 332 1.98 17.81 10.06
N SER A 333 1.68 17.54 11.31
CA SER A 333 0.89 16.38 11.68
C SER A 333 -0.05 16.63 12.85
N VAL A 334 -1.01 15.71 13.03
CA VAL A 334 -1.94 15.73 14.16
C VAL A 334 -1.60 14.65 15.18
N PRO A 335 -2.00 14.84 16.47
CA PRO A 335 -1.91 13.77 17.46
C PRO A 335 -2.64 12.50 17.00
N ILE A 336 -2.13 11.33 17.40
CA ILE A 336 -2.83 10.08 17.14
C ILE A 336 -3.98 9.95 18.10
N VAL A 337 -5.18 10.09 17.56
CA VAL A 337 -6.44 9.83 18.25
C VAL A 337 -7.39 9.16 17.27
N LEU A 338 -8.19 8.21 17.75
CA LEU A 338 -9.19 7.56 16.89
C LEU A 338 -10.42 8.45 16.67
N ASP A 339 -10.75 9.24 17.69
CA ASP A 339 -11.88 10.15 17.72
C ASP A 339 -11.48 11.41 18.48
N ALA A 340 -11.21 12.46 17.72
CA ALA A 340 -10.76 13.73 18.29
C ALA A 340 -11.78 14.36 19.22
N LYS A 341 -13.08 14.28 18.88
CA LYS A 341 -14.16 14.81 19.70
C LYS A 341 -14.26 14.09 21.05
N SER A 342 -14.16 12.76 21.03
CA SER A 342 -14.16 11.96 22.25
C SER A 342 -12.89 12.18 23.07
N ALA A 343 -11.73 12.27 22.42
CA ALA A 343 -10.47 12.54 23.10
C ALA A 343 -10.46 13.91 23.80
N HIS A 344 -11.00 14.94 23.16
CA HIS A 344 -11.19 16.26 23.73
C HIS A 344 -12.16 16.23 24.91
N ALA A 345 -13.34 15.64 24.74
CA ALA A 345 -14.36 15.55 25.78
C ALA A 345 -13.89 14.78 27.04
N THR A 346 -12.92 13.88 26.87
CA THR A 346 -12.35 13.08 28.00
C THR A 346 -11.02 13.64 28.53
N GLY A 347 -10.57 14.80 28.04
CA GLY A 347 -9.33 15.46 28.47
C GLY A 347 -8.04 14.77 27.99
N LYS A 348 -8.13 13.88 27.00
CA LYS A 348 -6.98 13.23 26.36
C LYS A 348 -6.36 14.08 25.25
N MET A 349 -7.09 15.06 24.76
CA MET A 349 -6.64 16.11 23.85
C MET A 349 -6.90 17.46 24.52
N SER A 350 -5.94 18.38 24.46
CA SER A 350 -6.11 19.72 25.00
C SER A 350 -7.07 20.56 24.15
N ASP A 351 -7.65 21.59 24.76
CA ASP A 351 -8.48 22.57 24.05
C ASP A 351 -7.71 23.20 22.89
N GLU A 352 -6.45 23.55 23.11
CA GLU A 352 -5.57 24.16 22.10
C GLU A 352 -5.36 23.24 20.89
N GLU A 353 -5.03 21.98 21.10
CA GLU A 353 -4.87 21.00 20.02
C GLU A 353 -6.17 20.74 19.28
N TYR A 354 -7.29 20.64 20.00
CA TYR A 354 -8.59 20.42 19.40
C TYR A 354 -9.02 21.60 18.53
N GLU A 355 -8.84 22.83 19.04
CA GLU A 355 -9.13 24.05 18.29
C GLU A 355 -8.18 24.23 17.09
N GLU A 356 -6.91 23.89 17.25
CA GLU A 356 -5.93 24.04 16.16
C GLU A 356 -6.20 23.10 14.99
N PHE A 357 -6.53 21.83 15.25
CA PHE A 357 -6.54 20.80 14.21
C PHE A 357 -7.95 20.34 13.80
N TYR A 358 -8.91 20.37 14.71
CA TYR A 358 -10.21 19.72 14.49
C TYR A 358 -11.41 20.66 14.58
N ASN A 359 -11.26 21.82 15.19
CA ASN A 359 -12.32 22.82 15.31
C ASN A 359 -11.79 24.25 15.23
N PRO A 360 -11.01 24.59 14.18
CA PRO A 360 -10.37 25.90 14.11
C PRO A 360 -11.32 27.06 13.87
N GLY A 361 -12.60 26.81 13.62
CA GLY A 361 -13.56 27.85 13.24
C GLY A 361 -13.10 28.58 11.96
N LEU A 362 -13.06 29.91 11.98
CA LEU A 362 -12.60 30.74 10.87
C LEU A 362 -11.11 31.06 10.93
N ARG A 363 -10.37 30.45 11.83
CA ARG A 363 -8.95 30.76 12.09
C ARG A 363 -8.08 30.66 10.85
N TYR A 364 -8.36 29.68 10.01
CA TYR A 364 -7.56 29.42 8.80
C TYR A 364 -8.25 29.85 7.51
N GLU A 365 -9.34 30.57 7.61
CA GLU A 365 -10.02 31.10 6.45
C GLU A 365 -9.48 32.47 6.02
N ILE A 366 -9.35 32.67 4.73
CA ILE A 366 -9.10 33.99 4.12
C ILE A 366 -10.18 34.28 3.09
N LYS A 367 -10.73 35.50 3.16
CA LYS A 367 -11.75 35.97 2.21
C LYS A 367 -11.15 36.62 0.98
N TYR A 368 -11.75 36.35 -0.17
CA TYR A 368 -11.42 36.95 -1.46
C TYR A 368 -12.63 37.65 -2.04
N GLY A 369 -12.79 38.93 -1.77
CA GLY A 369 -14.00 39.64 -2.12
C GLY A 369 -15.20 39.14 -1.29
N ASP A 370 -16.40 39.47 -1.76
CA ASP A 370 -17.63 39.21 -0.97
C ASP A 370 -18.12 37.75 -1.06
N ASP A 371 -17.69 37.00 -2.07
CA ASP A 371 -18.31 35.71 -2.45
C ASP A 371 -17.39 34.49 -2.30
N TYR A 372 -16.15 34.63 -1.87
CA TYR A 372 -15.21 33.52 -1.84
C TYR A 372 -14.37 33.45 -0.56
N VAL A 373 -14.36 32.28 0.06
CA VAL A 373 -13.56 31.96 1.24
C VAL A 373 -12.71 30.73 0.94
N LYS A 374 -11.43 30.78 1.28
CA LYS A 374 -10.55 29.60 1.23
C LYS A 374 -10.16 29.21 2.64
N ASP A 375 -10.32 27.93 2.95
CA ASP A 375 -9.87 27.30 4.18
C ASP A 375 -8.53 26.59 3.95
N TYR A 376 -7.57 26.81 4.85
CA TYR A 376 -6.21 26.29 4.76
C TYR A 376 -5.96 25.20 5.80
N SER A 377 -5.49 24.03 5.36
CA SER A 377 -5.14 22.95 6.26
C SER A 377 -3.83 23.20 7.01
N PRO A 378 -3.86 23.12 8.35
CA PRO A 378 -2.66 23.28 9.17
C PRO A 378 -1.75 22.05 9.18
N PHE A 379 -2.19 20.92 8.64
CA PHE A 379 -1.46 19.66 8.64
C PHE A 379 -1.43 18.99 7.26
N SER A 380 -0.52 18.06 7.14
CA SER A 380 -0.34 17.21 5.98
C SER A 380 -1.38 16.09 5.96
N TYR A 381 -1.76 15.66 4.77
CA TYR A 381 -2.63 14.50 4.57
C TYR A 381 -1.82 13.32 4.03
N TYR A 382 -2.19 12.13 4.47
CA TYR A 382 -1.92 10.91 3.74
C TYR A 382 -3.02 10.77 2.67
N SER A 383 -2.66 10.84 1.40
CA SER A 383 -3.65 10.92 0.35
C SER A 383 -3.31 10.04 -0.85
N THR A 384 -4.27 9.23 -1.25
CA THR A 384 -4.17 8.43 -2.46
C THR A 384 -4.24 9.26 -3.74
N GLU A 385 -4.94 10.40 -3.73
CA GLU A 385 -5.05 11.28 -4.90
C GLU A 385 -3.72 11.92 -5.27
N MET A 386 -2.89 12.22 -4.28
CA MET A 386 -1.56 12.74 -4.52
C MET A 386 -0.70 11.79 -5.36
N ARG A 387 -0.90 10.50 -5.21
CA ARG A 387 -0.16 9.47 -5.95
C ARG A 387 -0.37 9.54 -7.46
N LYS A 388 -1.52 10.02 -7.90
CA LYS A 388 -1.85 10.18 -9.32
C LYS A 388 -1.50 11.58 -9.87
N GLY A 389 -0.86 12.41 -9.08
CA GLY A 389 -0.44 13.74 -9.51
C GLY A 389 -1.59 14.69 -9.82
N ARG A 390 -2.69 14.58 -9.09
CA ARG A 390 -3.82 15.50 -9.24
C ARG A 390 -3.58 16.78 -8.45
N ASP A 391 -3.94 17.91 -9.03
CA ASP A 391 -3.69 19.24 -8.50
C ASP A 391 -4.90 19.94 -7.87
N ASP A 392 -6.11 19.39 -7.97
CA ASP A 392 -7.25 19.82 -7.13
C ASP A 392 -6.94 19.61 -5.64
N PHE A 393 -5.80 18.98 -5.36
CA PHE A 393 -5.25 18.78 -4.06
C PHE A 393 -4.54 20.03 -3.54
N GLN A 394 -5.33 20.99 -3.04
CA GLN A 394 -4.89 21.98 -2.07
C GLN A 394 -3.75 22.93 -2.47
N LEU A 395 -3.47 23.08 -3.73
CA LEU A 395 -2.66 24.23 -4.12
C LEU A 395 -3.39 25.49 -3.67
N PRO A 396 -2.72 26.41 -3.00
CA PRO A 396 -3.36 27.62 -2.49
C PRO A 396 -3.68 28.61 -3.63
N THR A 397 -4.43 28.10 -4.59
CA THR A 397 -4.79 28.77 -5.82
C THR A 397 -5.44 30.10 -5.57
N ALA A 398 -6.20 30.20 -4.51
CA ALA A 398 -6.96 31.37 -4.24
C ALA A 398 -6.11 32.54 -3.72
N MET A 399 -4.95 32.27 -3.13
CA MET A 399 -4.16 33.30 -2.45
C MET A 399 -3.44 34.25 -3.37
N THR A 400 -2.94 33.80 -4.49
CA THR A 400 -2.27 34.66 -5.46
C THR A 400 -3.23 35.69 -6.05
N LYS A 401 -4.51 35.31 -6.16
CA LYS A 401 -5.56 36.22 -6.61
C LYS A 401 -5.85 37.31 -5.58
N ALA A 402 -5.82 37.00 -4.28
CA ALA A 402 -6.09 37.99 -3.24
C ALA A 402 -4.93 38.97 -3.03
N ALA A 403 -3.69 38.49 -3.04
CA ALA A 403 -2.53 39.32 -2.76
C ALA A 403 -2.30 40.42 -3.79
N ASN A 404 -2.69 40.23 -5.05
CA ASN A 404 -2.42 41.17 -6.16
C ASN A 404 -3.61 41.43 -7.08
N GLY A 405 -4.77 40.88 -6.83
CA GLY A 405 -5.93 41.03 -7.73
C GLY A 405 -5.78 40.32 -9.09
N LYS A 406 -4.69 39.55 -9.27
CA LYS A 406 -4.39 38.80 -10.48
C LYS A 406 -4.28 37.32 -10.14
N VAL A 407 -4.87 36.49 -10.96
CA VAL A 407 -4.67 35.04 -10.91
C VAL A 407 -3.43 34.75 -11.75
N ASP A 408 -2.30 34.71 -11.12
CA ASP A 408 -1.07 34.23 -11.75
C ASP A 408 -0.74 32.85 -11.17
N MET A 409 -1.62 31.90 -11.49
CA MET A 409 -1.40 30.57 -11.01
C MET A 409 -1.29 29.63 -12.18
N HIS A 410 -0.13 29.04 -12.26
CA HIS A 410 0.00 27.76 -12.90
C HIS A 410 -0.65 26.72 -12.00
N ILE A 411 -1.97 26.60 -12.10
CA ILE A 411 -2.63 25.38 -11.74
C ILE A 411 -2.10 24.37 -12.74
N LEU A 412 -1.36 23.41 -12.26
CA LEU A 412 -1.17 22.21 -13.02
C LEU A 412 -2.47 21.39 -12.95
N GLN A 413 -3.47 21.93 -13.58
CA GLN A 413 -4.55 21.08 -14.01
C GLN A 413 -4.01 20.28 -15.16
N ASP A 414 -3.43 19.16 -14.82
CA ASP A 414 -3.34 18.12 -15.80
C ASP A 414 -4.78 17.65 -16.05
N THR A 415 -5.43 18.30 -17.03
CA THR A 415 -6.73 17.87 -17.54
C THR A 415 -6.61 16.50 -18.19
N GLU A 416 -5.41 15.96 -18.23
CA GLU A 416 -5.09 14.64 -18.72
C GLU A 416 -5.12 13.65 -17.57
N ASP A 417 -5.73 12.50 -17.81
CA ASP A 417 -5.68 11.36 -16.92
C ASP A 417 -4.26 10.80 -16.87
N ASN A 418 -3.55 11.11 -15.78
CA ASN A 418 -2.17 10.65 -15.61
C ASN A 418 -2.13 9.13 -15.40
N PRO A 419 -1.15 8.43 -16.00
CA PRO A 419 -0.91 7.03 -15.69
C PRO A 419 -0.65 6.85 -14.18
N LEU A 420 -1.26 5.84 -13.57
CA LEU A 420 -1.00 5.48 -12.18
C LEU A 420 -0.03 4.30 -12.11
N TYR A 421 1.22 4.60 -11.82
CA TYR A 421 2.20 3.58 -11.45
C TYR A 421 1.99 3.17 -10.00
N SER A 422 1.99 1.87 -9.76
CA SER A 422 1.91 1.28 -8.43
C SER A 422 3.10 0.37 -8.18
N MET A 423 3.49 0.28 -6.91
CA MET A 423 4.63 -0.49 -6.43
C MET A 423 4.07 -1.73 -5.71
N TYR A 424 4.47 -2.93 -6.16
CA TYR A 424 3.92 -4.18 -5.61
C TYR A 424 4.98 -5.01 -4.89
N MET A 425 6.11 -5.29 -5.54
CA MET A 425 7.26 -5.92 -4.91
C MET A 425 8.53 -5.32 -5.49
N THR A 426 9.47 -4.92 -4.65
CA THR A 426 10.62 -4.14 -5.08
C THR A 426 11.91 -4.56 -4.39
N ALA A 427 13.02 -4.02 -4.87
CA ALA A 427 14.33 -4.25 -4.30
C ALA A 427 14.42 -3.76 -2.84
N GLY A 428 13.72 -2.69 -2.50
CA GLY A 428 13.63 -2.19 -1.13
C GLY A 428 13.08 -3.25 -0.18
N GLU A 429 11.93 -3.84 -0.51
CA GLU A 429 11.30 -4.92 0.24
C GLU A 429 12.22 -6.14 0.36
N VAL A 430 12.74 -6.62 -0.77
CA VAL A 430 13.57 -7.84 -0.83
C VAL A 430 14.85 -7.69 0.00
N ASN A 431 15.55 -6.59 -0.14
CA ASN A 431 16.76 -6.33 0.65
C ASN A 431 16.45 -6.21 2.15
N LEU A 432 15.31 -5.61 2.52
CA LEU A 432 14.90 -5.50 3.92
C LEU A 432 14.48 -6.86 4.51
N TYR A 433 13.81 -7.74 3.75
CA TYR A 433 13.60 -9.12 4.20
C TYR A 433 14.92 -9.88 4.39
N LEU A 434 15.87 -9.74 3.47
CA LEU A 434 17.20 -10.34 3.64
C LEU A 434 17.94 -9.80 4.87
N ALA A 435 17.79 -8.51 5.16
CA ALA A 435 18.32 -7.92 6.40
C ALA A 435 17.66 -8.51 7.64
N GLU A 436 16.33 -8.66 7.65
CA GLU A 436 15.60 -9.30 8.74
C GLU A 436 16.11 -10.71 9.00
N PHE A 437 16.10 -11.55 7.96
CA PHE A 437 16.52 -12.96 8.12
C PHE A 437 18.00 -13.13 8.46
N ALA A 438 18.88 -12.30 7.90
CA ALA A 438 20.31 -12.31 8.28
C ALA A 438 20.51 -11.87 9.74
N CYS A 439 19.75 -10.89 10.22
CA CYS A 439 19.77 -10.44 11.62
C CYS A 439 19.21 -11.53 12.56
N LEU A 440 18.10 -12.16 12.19
CA LEU A 440 17.51 -13.28 12.95
C LEU A 440 18.45 -14.48 13.02
N LYS A 441 19.08 -14.84 11.90
CA LYS A 441 20.09 -15.91 11.81
C LYS A 441 21.35 -15.60 12.60
N GLY A 442 21.73 -14.32 12.72
CA GLY A 442 22.97 -13.89 13.35
C GLY A 442 24.23 -14.16 12.51
N SER A 443 24.07 -14.38 11.20
CA SER A 443 25.18 -14.61 10.26
C SER A 443 24.81 -14.12 8.86
N ALA A 444 25.80 -14.02 7.96
CA ALA A 444 25.61 -13.58 6.60
C ALA A 444 24.62 -14.48 5.82
N LEU A 445 23.89 -13.87 4.90
CA LEU A 445 23.09 -14.51 3.87
C LEU A 445 23.58 -14.06 2.49
N GLY A 446 23.78 -14.99 1.55
CA GLY A 446 24.28 -14.67 0.22
C GLY A 446 25.61 -13.91 0.21
N GLY A 447 26.46 -14.14 1.21
CA GLY A 447 27.75 -13.47 1.35
C GLY A 447 27.70 -12.04 1.91
N LYS A 448 26.52 -11.51 2.25
CA LYS A 448 26.35 -10.18 2.85
C LYS A 448 25.84 -10.26 4.28
N THR A 449 26.27 -9.31 5.10
CA THR A 449 25.78 -9.11 6.47
C THR A 449 24.38 -8.48 6.46
N TYR A 450 23.68 -8.56 7.59
CA TYR A 450 22.37 -7.89 7.70
C TYR A 450 22.48 -6.38 7.59
N GLN A 451 23.62 -5.78 7.99
CA GLN A 451 23.86 -4.35 7.81
C GLN A 451 23.95 -3.96 6.34
N GLU A 452 24.67 -4.74 5.53
CA GLU A 452 24.78 -4.49 4.08
C GLU A 452 23.42 -4.61 3.40
N TRP A 453 22.63 -5.62 3.74
CA TRP A 453 21.26 -5.77 3.23
C TRP A 453 20.34 -4.61 3.67
N TYR A 454 20.42 -4.23 4.95
CA TYR A 454 19.62 -3.15 5.51
C TYR A 454 19.86 -1.82 4.79
N TYR A 455 21.12 -1.41 4.69
CA TYR A 455 21.44 -0.14 4.04
C TYR A 455 21.13 -0.15 2.54
N ALA A 456 21.29 -1.29 1.87
CA ALA A 456 20.84 -1.46 0.48
C ALA A 456 19.32 -1.33 0.37
N GLY A 457 18.57 -1.97 1.27
CA GLY A 457 17.11 -1.92 1.27
C GLY A 457 16.55 -0.53 1.55
N VAL A 458 17.09 0.20 2.54
CA VAL A 458 16.68 1.57 2.82
C VAL A 458 16.97 2.50 1.65
N ARG A 459 18.15 2.38 1.03
CA ARG A 459 18.51 3.17 -0.15
C ARG A 459 17.58 2.89 -1.32
N ALA A 460 17.37 1.63 -1.66
CA ALA A 460 16.47 1.22 -2.73
C ALA A 460 15.04 1.76 -2.49
N SER A 461 14.53 1.60 -1.27
CA SER A 461 13.20 2.11 -0.92
C SER A 461 13.03 3.61 -1.14
N VAL A 462 14.04 4.43 -0.77
CA VAL A 462 13.97 5.89 -1.01
C VAL A 462 14.01 6.21 -2.51
N GLU A 463 14.87 5.53 -3.27
CA GLU A 463 15.00 5.71 -4.72
C GLU A 463 13.72 5.28 -5.46
N GLU A 464 13.07 4.21 -5.01
CA GLU A 464 11.81 3.70 -5.55
C GLU A 464 10.66 4.69 -5.33
N TYR A 465 10.58 5.28 -4.15
CA TYR A 465 9.58 6.32 -3.86
C TYR A 465 9.79 7.59 -4.70
N ASP A 466 11.03 8.01 -4.90
CA ASP A 466 11.34 9.13 -5.80
C ASP A 466 10.95 8.82 -7.25
N LYS A 467 11.30 7.63 -7.74
CA LYS A 467 10.92 7.13 -9.06
C LYS A 467 9.39 7.08 -9.24
N LEU A 468 8.68 6.58 -8.22
CA LEU A 468 7.22 6.51 -8.21
C LEU A 468 6.61 7.91 -8.27
N ALA A 469 7.09 8.83 -7.43
CA ALA A 469 6.65 10.21 -7.39
C ALA A 469 6.82 10.93 -8.73
N LYS A 470 7.97 10.73 -9.37
CA LYS A 470 8.26 11.26 -10.70
C LYS A 470 7.34 10.68 -11.77
N SER A 471 7.16 9.35 -11.77
CA SER A 471 6.34 8.66 -12.78
C SER A 471 4.87 9.05 -12.69
N ASN A 472 4.36 9.26 -11.48
CA ASN A 472 2.99 9.67 -11.19
C ASN A 472 2.78 11.18 -11.23
N LYS A 473 3.83 11.96 -11.54
CA LYS A 473 3.78 13.43 -11.58
C LYS A 473 3.19 14.04 -10.31
N ILE A 474 3.62 13.55 -9.14
CA ILE A 474 3.12 14.01 -7.84
C ILE A 474 3.29 15.54 -7.72
N PRO A 475 2.34 16.28 -7.14
CA PRO A 475 2.43 17.71 -6.95
C PRO A 475 3.73 18.14 -6.27
N TYR A 476 4.31 19.24 -6.74
CA TYR A 476 5.62 19.77 -6.30
C TYR A 476 6.85 18.92 -6.69
N TYR A 477 6.66 17.81 -7.43
CA TYR A 477 7.79 17.09 -7.99
C TYR A 477 8.27 17.78 -9.28
N TYR A 478 9.44 18.42 -9.23
CA TYR A 478 10.13 18.95 -10.40
C TYR A 478 11.64 18.75 -10.24
N ASP A 479 12.29 18.46 -11.34
CA ASP A 479 13.73 18.23 -11.42
C ASP A 479 14.32 19.00 -12.62
N GLU A 480 15.59 18.74 -12.94
CA GLU A 480 16.26 19.38 -14.07
C GLU A 480 15.57 19.12 -15.42
N SER A 481 14.86 18.01 -15.55
CA SER A 481 14.10 17.66 -16.77
C SER A 481 12.75 18.36 -16.87
N ASN A 482 12.26 18.94 -15.76
CA ASN A 482 10.97 19.60 -15.64
C ASN A 482 11.08 20.84 -14.74
N PRO A 483 11.87 21.88 -15.13
CA PRO A 483 12.31 22.97 -14.24
C PRO A 483 11.28 24.06 -14.20
N GLY A 484 10.14 24.10 -14.14
CA GLY A 484 9.37 25.36 -14.17
C GLY A 484 7.88 25.26 -13.99
N ILE A 485 7.42 24.05 -13.76
CA ILE A 485 5.99 23.79 -13.69
C ILE A 485 5.35 24.36 -12.43
N TYR A 486 6.13 24.64 -11.38
CA TYR A 486 5.62 25.01 -10.05
C TYR A 486 6.25 26.27 -9.45
N ASP A 487 6.76 27.17 -10.26
CA ASP A 487 7.44 28.40 -9.78
C ASP A 487 6.45 29.55 -9.54
N TYR A 488 5.40 29.30 -8.78
CA TYR A 488 4.47 30.35 -8.33
C TYR A 488 4.83 30.92 -6.95
N ASP A 489 5.75 30.28 -6.25
CA ASP A 489 6.35 30.81 -5.03
C ASP A 489 7.86 30.59 -5.05
N LYS A 490 8.63 31.68 -5.07
CA LYS A 490 10.10 31.62 -5.10
C LYS A 490 10.73 30.85 -3.93
N PHE A 491 9.98 30.62 -2.86
CA PHE A 491 10.41 29.86 -1.69
C PHE A 491 9.95 28.40 -1.75
N GLU A 492 9.06 28.06 -2.68
CA GLU A 492 8.60 26.69 -2.87
C GLU A 492 9.71 25.86 -3.49
N LYS A 493 10.05 24.75 -2.87
CA LYS A 493 11.11 23.86 -3.32
C LYS A 493 10.56 22.51 -3.77
N SER A 494 11.22 21.97 -4.79
CA SER A 494 10.92 20.62 -5.29
C SER A 494 11.01 19.58 -4.18
N ILE A 495 10.07 18.63 -4.20
CA ILE A 495 10.11 17.44 -3.35
C ILE A 495 11.03 16.35 -3.89
N ALA A 496 11.53 16.46 -5.12
CA ALA A 496 12.44 15.49 -5.73
C ALA A 496 13.66 15.21 -4.85
N LEU A 497 14.13 13.98 -4.89
CA LEU A 497 15.30 13.52 -4.14
C LEU A 497 16.54 14.32 -4.56
N LYS A 498 17.33 14.75 -3.59
CA LYS A 498 18.56 15.49 -3.81
C LYS A 498 19.79 14.66 -3.46
N SER A 499 20.88 14.95 -4.14
CA SER A 499 22.16 14.29 -3.87
C SER A 499 22.55 14.42 -2.39
N GLY A 500 22.94 13.29 -1.77
CA GLY A 500 23.40 13.21 -0.39
C GLY A 500 22.27 13.10 0.65
N GLU A 501 20.99 13.23 0.30
CA GLU A 501 19.88 13.12 1.27
C GLU A 501 19.77 11.70 1.85
N ILE A 502 19.95 10.67 1.03
CA ILE A 502 19.93 9.28 1.53
C ILE A 502 21.09 9.07 2.53
N ASP A 503 22.30 9.51 2.21
CA ASP A 503 23.44 9.35 3.11
C ASP A 503 23.25 10.13 4.42
N ALA A 504 22.65 11.30 4.35
CA ALA A 504 22.27 12.08 5.52
C ALA A 504 21.22 11.35 6.38
N MET A 505 20.22 10.70 5.76
CA MET A 505 19.23 9.86 6.42
C MET A 505 19.89 8.65 7.11
N LEU A 506 20.72 7.91 6.39
CA LEU A 506 21.40 6.70 6.90
C LEU A 506 22.34 6.99 8.08
N ALA A 507 22.84 8.22 8.18
CA ALA A 507 23.71 8.67 9.27
C ALA A 507 22.93 9.04 10.56
N THR A 508 21.61 9.22 10.49
CA THR A 508 20.80 9.64 11.65
C THR A 508 20.70 8.52 12.70
N PRO A 509 20.56 8.87 13.99
CA PRO A 509 20.36 7.86 15.05
C PRO A 509 19.11 7.00 14.84
N ASN A 510 18.07 7.55 14.19
CA ASN A 510 16.84 6.82 13.92
C ASN A 510 17.04 5.68 12.92
N VAL A 511 17.98 5.81 11.99
CA VAL A 511 18.19 4.85 10.91
C VAL A 511 19.48 4.04 11.11
N LYS A 512 20.57 4.67 11.53
CA LYS A 512 21.87 4.01 11.71
C LYS A 512 21.76 2.82 12.65
N LEU A 513 22.21 1.64 12.21
CA LEU A 513 22.24 0.42 13.03
C LEU A 513 23.19 0.54 14.21
N THR A 514 22.86 -0.17 15.30
CA THR A 514 23.58 -0.12 16.58
C THR A 514 24.56 -1.28 16.77
N GLY A 515 24.37 -2.38 16.03
CA GLY A 515 25.06 -3.66 16.24
C GLY A 515 24.39 -4.56 17.29
N THR A 516 23.26 -4.13 17.87
CA THR A 516 22.48 -4.92 18.84
C THR A 516 21.26 -5.51 18.15
N LYS A 517 21.11 -6.83 18.19
CA LYS A 517 20.07 -7.58 17.44
C LYS A 517 18.66 -7.00 17.65
N GLU A 518 18.23 -6.82 18.90
CA GLU A 518 16.88 -6.32 19.19
C GLU A 518 16.65 -4.89 18.65
N ALA A 519 17.62 -3.99 18.90
CA ALA A 519 17.51 -2.60 18.45
C ALA A 519 17.60 -2.48 16.92
N ASP A 520 18.36 -3.35 16.28
CA ASP A 520 18.52 -3.34 14.84
C ASP A 520 17.31 -4.01 14.14
N LEU A 521 16.72 -5.05 14.74
CA LEU A 521 15.44 -5.61 14.27
C LEU A 521 14.33 -4.56 14.33
N GLU A 522 14.23 -3.77 15.41
CA GLU A 522 13.27 -2.66 15.46
C GLU A 522 13.44 -1.73 14.24
N LYS A 523 14.67 -1.32 13.94
CA LYS A 523 14.95 -0.45 12.78
C LYS A 523 14.61 -1.09 11.45
N ILE A 524 14.90 -2.38 11.28
CA ILE A 524 14.56 -3.13 10.08
C ILE A 524 13.04 -3.15 9.88
N TYR A 525 12.26 -3.47 10.92
CA TYR A 525 10.80 -3.49 10.84
C TYR A 525 10.20 -2.10 10.61
N LEU A 526 10.75 -1.06 11.24
CA LEU A 526 10.30 0.30 10.97
C LEU A 526 10.58 0.73 9.52
N GLN A 527 11.71 0.31 8.95
CA GLN A 527 12.00 0.59 7.54
C GLN A 527 11.10 -0.21 6.59
N LEU A 528 10.77 -1.46 6.88
CA LEU A 528 9.73 -2.20 6.17
C LEU A 528 8.38 -1.49 6.24
N MET A 529 7.98 -1.00 7.41
CA MET A 529 6.73 -0.26 7.56
C MET A 529 6.71 1.03 6.75
N MET A 530 7.81 1.78 6.72
CA MET A 530 7.90 3.00 5.88
C MET A 530 7.89 2.63 4.39
N HIS A 531 8.53 1.53 4.02
CA HIS A 531 8.51 1.03 2.66
C HIS A 531 7.09 0.64 2.22
N PHE A 532 6.35 -0.03 3.07
CA PHE A 532 4.98 -0.50 2.81
C PHE A 532 3.89 0.58 2.92
N SER A 533 4.24 1.86 2.92
CA SER A 533 3.21 2.94 2.89
C SER A 533 2.35 2.89 1.63
N GLU A 534 2.88 2.34 0.51
CA GLU A 534 2.12 2.07 -0.72
C GLU A 534 1.43 0.69 -0.74
N GLN A 535 1.73 -0.16 0.23
CA GLN A 535 1.22 -1.52 0.41
C GLN A 535 0.75 -1.69 1.86
N PRO A 536 -0.35 -1.03 2.26
CA PRO A 536 -0.78 -0.98 3.66
C PRO A 536 -1.18 -2.35 4.24
N ASP A 537 -1.53 -3.30 3.39
CA ASP A 537 -1.74 -4.71 3.75
C ASP A 537 -0.45 -5.37 4.25
N ASP A 538 0.66 -5.25 3.51
CA ASP A 538 1.98 -5.73 3.94
C ASP A 538 2.48 -4.98 5.18
N GLN A 539 2.16 -3.70 5.31
CA GLN A 539 2.45 -2.91 6.50
C GLN A 539 1.70 -3.47 7.73
N TYR A 540 0.39 -3.72 7.58
CA TYR A 540 -0.44 -4.34 8.62
C TYR A 540 0.10 -5.73 9.00
N VAL A 541 0.40 -6.57 8.03
CA VAL A 541 0.97 -7.91 8.26
C VAL A 541 2.34 -7.83 8.94
N THR A 542 3.19 -6.88 8.52
CA THR A 542 4.50 -6.68 9.15
C THR A 542 4.37 -6.28 10.61
N ALA A 543 3.47 -5.36 10.94
CA ALA A 543 3.20 -4.97 12.32
C ALA A 543 2.62 -6.14 13.13
N ARG A 544 1.71 -6.92 12.54
CA ARG A 544 1.05 -8.08 13.15
C ARG A 544 2.06 -9.20 13.47
N ARG A 545 2.93 -9.55 12.52
CA ARG A 545 3.89 -10.66 12.65
C ARG A 545 5.12 -10.32 13.50
N SER A 546 5.47 -9.05 13.60
CA SER A 546 6.69 -8.59 14.30
C SER A 546 6.43 -7.97 15.67
N GLY A 547 5.22 -7.47 15.92
CA GLY A 547 4.88 -6.68 17.09
C GLY A 547 5.46 -5.26 17.10
N TYR A 548 6.02 -4.79 15.98
CA TYR A 548 6.48 -3.42 15.80
C TYR A 548 5.47 -2.59 14.98
N PRO A 549 5.33 -1.28 15.23
CA PRO A 549 6.03 -0.46 16.24
C PRO A 549 5.76 -0.92 17.67
N LYS A 550 6.76 -0.70 18.55
CA LYS A 550 6.70 -1.15 19.94
C LYS A 550 6.10 -0.08 20.85
N VAL A 551 5.24 -0.48 21.78
CA VAL A 551 4.78 0.40 22.85
C VAL A 551 5.96 0.87 23.68
N GLY A 552 6.06 2.19 23.87
CA GLY A 552 7.18 2.78 24.61
C GLY A 552 8.51 2.83 23.83
N SER A 553 8.51 2.54 22.53
CA SER A 553 9.68 2.79 21.68
C SER A 553 10.07 4.27 21.72
N LYS A 554 11.39 4.53 21.67
CA LYS A 554 11.94 5.88 21.55
C LYS A 554 12.04 6.34 20.09
N LEU A 555 11.95 5.40 19.14
CA LEU A 555 12.03 5.68 17.71
C LEU A 555 10.65 6.02 17.15
N LEU A 556 9.75 5.05 17.20
CA LEU A 556 8.36 5.18 16.75
C LEU A 556 7.46 4.49 17.80
N PRO A 557 6.94 5.23 18.79
CA PRO A 557 6.09 4.64 19.80
C PRO A 557 4.72 4.29 19.21
N TYR A 558 4.30 3.05 19.38
CA TYR A 558 2.94 2.64 19.11
C TYR A 558 2.01 3.12 20.23
N ILE A 559 0.96 3.84 19.89
CA ILE A 559 -0.05 4.31 20.83
C ILE A 559 -1.16 3.26 20.92
N LYS A 560 -1.40 2.73 22.12
CA LYS A 560 -2.53 1.81 22.32
C LYS A 560 -3.83 2.55 22.07
N PHE A 561 -4.69 1.93 21.29
CA PHE A 561 -6.04 2.42 21.12
C PHE A 561 -6.82 2.22 22.44
N ASP A 562 -7.47 3.26 22.89
CA ASP A 562 -8.35 3.25 24.07
C ASP A 562 -9.70 3.92 23.76
N GLY A 563 -10.08 3.88 22.49
CA GLY A 563 -11.34 4.43 22.01
C GLY A 563 -12.55 3.58 22.41
N ILE A 564 -13.74 4.16 22.28
CA ILE A 564 -15.01 3.47 22.52
C ILE A 564 -15.24 2.40 21.44
N ALA A 565 -14.86 2.70 20.19
CA ALA A 565 -15.12 1.85 19.05
C ALA A 565 -14.03 0.78 18.82
N LEU A 566 -12.76 1.08 19.14
CA LEU A 566 -11.64 0.17 18.95
C LEU A 566 -10.66 0.27 20.11
N SER A 567 -10.58 -0.78 20.91
CA SER A 567 -9.60 -0.91 21.99
C SER A 567 -8.42 -1.80 21.66
N ALA A 568 -8.50 -2.55 20.56
CA ALA A 568 -7.42 -3.36 20.02
C ALA A 568 -7.58 -3.52 18.50
N ILE A 569 -6.47 -3.76 17.81
CA ILE A 569 -6.48 -4.00 16.37
C ILE A 569 -6.89 -5.45 16.10
N PRO A 570 -7.86 -5.69 15.20
CA PRO A 570 -8.20 -7.03 14.76
C PRO A 570 -7.00 -7.79 14.16
N ARG A 571 -6.96 -9.09 14.38
CA ARG A 571 -5.91 -9.98 13.85
C ARG A 571 -6.29 -10.60 12.50
N ARG A 572 -7.55 -10.51 12.11
CA ARG A 572 -8.13 -10.94 10.84
C ARG A 572 -9.38 -10.13 10.49
N PHE A 573 -9.84 -10.25 9.30
CA PHE A 573 -11.14 -9.72 8.90
C PHE A 573 -12.28 -10.70 9.19
N VAL A 574 -13.51 -10.20 9.15
CA VAL A 574 -14.73 -11.01 9.29
C VAL A 574 -14.89 -11.87 8.06
N VAL A 575 -15.22 -13.16 8.27
CA VAL A 575 -15.65 -14.08 7.22
C VAL A 575 -17.16 -14.25 7.28
N THR A 576 -17.79 -14.39 6.11
CA THR A 576 -19.25 -14.50 6.01
C THR A 576 -19.69 -15.94 6.23
N GLU A 577 -20.68 -16.14 7.11
CA GLU A 577 -21.38 -17.41 7.23
C GLU A 577 -22.29 -17.60 6.01
N PRO A 578 -22.09 -18.68 5.21
CA PRO A 578 -22.99 -19.00 4.11
C PRO A 578 -24.39 -19.33 4.62
N THR A 579 -25.41 -19.12 3.81
CA THR A 579 -26.77 -19.56 4.16
C THR A 579 -26.88 -21.08 4.12
N GLN A 580 -27.82 -21.67 4.87
CA GLN A 580 -27.96 -23.15 5.00
C GLN A 580 -28.32 -23.83 3.66
N ASP A 581 -28.85 -23.12 2.72
CA ASP A 581 -29.20 -23.56 1.37
C ASP A 581 -28.10 -23.29 0.33
N ASP A 582 -26.98 -22.70 0.74
CA ASP A 582 -25.79 -22.54 -0.11
C ASP A 582 -25.09 -23.89 -0.28
N ILE A 583 -24.86 -24.30 -1.52
CA ILE A 583 -24.17 -25.57 -1.83
C ILE A 583 -22.75 -25.65 -1.26
N MET A 584 -22.14 -24.49 -0.97
CA MET A 584 -20.82 -24.39 -0.36
C MET A 584 -20.85 -24.38 1.17
N HIS A 585 -22.04 -24.33 1.80
CA HIS A 585 -22.18 -24.13 3.25
C HIS A 585 -21.27 -25.03 4.07
N ASP A 586 -21.39 -26.35 3.91
CA ASP A 586 -20.65 -27.33 4.75
C ASP A 586 -19.13 -27.26 4.51
N ILE A 587 -18.70 -26.98 3.28
CA ILE A 587 -17.28 -26.86 2.92
C ILE A 587 -16.67 -25.61 3.56
N VAL A 588 -17.36 -24.46 3.44
CA VAL A 588 -16.90 -23.20 4.00
C VAL A 588 -16.91 -23.23 5.52
N MET A 589 -17.98 -23.77 6.13
CA MET A 589 -18.08 -23.91 7.58
C MET A 589 -16.99 -24.82 8.14
N LYS A 590 -16.67 -25.91 7.43
CA LYS A 590 -15.56 -26.78 7.81
C LYS A 590 -14.22 -26.06 7.75
N ALA A 591 -13.96 -25.26 6.72
CA ALA A 591 -12.74 -24.46 6.60
C ALA A 591 -12.59 -23.47 7.76
N TYR A 592 -13.69 -22.80 8.17
CA TYR A 592 -13.65 -21.88 9.31
C TYR A 592 -13.42 -22.61 10.65
N GLU A 593 -14.00 -23.80 10.82
CA GLU A 593 -13.73 -24.64 11.99
C GLU A 593 -12.25 -25.05 12.06
N ASP A 594 -11.66 -25.44 10.93
CA ASP A 594 -10.24 -25.85 10.85
C ASP A 594 -9.28 -24.66 11.15
N GLU A 595 -9.62 -23.44 10.74
CA GLU A 595 -8.92 -22.23 11.13
C GLU A 595 -9.14 -21.85 12.62
N GLY A 596 -10.18 -22.35 13.25
CA GLY A 596 -10.58 -22.03 14.62
C GLY A 596 -11.42 -20.75 14.71
N PHE A 597 -12.06 -20.33 13.63
CA PHE A 597 -12.92 -19.14 13.61
C PHE A 597 -14.28 -19.44 14.23
N LYS A 598 -14.66 -18.61 15.22
CA LYS A 598 -15.94 -18.69 15.91
C LYS A 598 -16.81 -17.47 15.66
N THR A 599 -16.21 -16.40 15.13
CA THR A 599 -16.90 -15.14 14.88
C THR A 599 -17.10 -14.97 13.40
N LEU A 600 -18.35 -15.09 12.97
CA LEU A 600 -18.75 -15.00 11.57
C LEU A 600 -19.68 -13.79 11.41
N GLY A 601 -19.57 -13.11 10.26
CA GLY A 601 -20.50 -12.07 9.85
C GLY A 601 -21.66 -12.65 9.05
N THR A 602 -22.81 -12.01 9.09
CA THR A 602 -23.95 -12.32 8.24
C THR A 602 -24.20 -11.19 7.26
N ASN A 603 -24.40 -11.51 5.97
CA ASN A 603 -24.89 -10.58 4.95
C ASN A 603 -24.12 -9.25 4.81
N SER A 604 -22.83 -9.25 4.62
CA SER A 604 -22.03 -8.02 4.46
C SER A 604 -22.18 -6.98 5.59
N GLN A 605 -22.87 -7.29 6.64
CA GLN A 605 -22.91 -6.43 7.82
C GLN A 605 -21.66 -6.68 8.65
N GLY A 606 -20.91 -5.64 8.95
CA GLY A 606 -19.73 -5.71 9.78
C GLY A 606 -20.05 -6.18 11.19
N VAL A 607 -19.08 -6.84 11.81
CA VAL A 607 -19.14 -7.16 13.23
C VAL A 607 -18.54 -5.99 14.00
N GLN A 608 -19.32 -5.37 14.87
CA GLN A 608 -18.84 -4.27 15.72
C GLN A 608 -18.12 -4.81 16.95
N TYR A 609 -16.98 -4.21 17.25
CA TYR A 609 -16.14 -4.60 18.38
C TYR A 609 -15.95 -3.42 19.32
N ASN A 610 -16.68 -3.43 20.43
CA ASN A 610 -16.69 -2.33 21.40
C ASN A 610 -15.76 -2.58 22.60
N SER A 611 -14.99 -3.67 22.60
CA SER A 611 -14.10 -4.00 23.70
C SER A 611 -12.81 -4.64 23.25
N GLY A 612 -11.75 -4.50 24.05
CA GLY A 612 -10.44 -5.12 23.78
C GLY A 612 -10.44 -6.65 23.74
N ASN A 613 -11.50 -7.28 24.20
CA ASN A 613 -11.70 -8.72 24.18
C ASN A 613 -12.54 -9.19 22.99
N ALA A 614 -12.75 -8.35 21.99
CA ALA A 614 -13.47 -8.73 20.79
C ALA A 614 -12.81 -9.97 20.15
N PRO A 615 -13.59 -10.97 19.72
CA PRO A 615 -13.05 -12.23 19.20
C PRO A 615 -12.04 -12.07 18.09
N LEU A 616 -12.22 -11.13 17.13
CA LEU A 616 -11.26 -10.90 16.04
C LEU A 616 -9.89 -10.42 16.52
N ASN A 617 -9.76 -9.88 17.72
CA ASN A 617 -8.49 -9.49 18.31
C ASN A 617 -7.68 -10.71 18.82
N VAL A 618 -8.31 -11.85 18.98
CA VAL A 618 -7.72 -13.09 19.51
C VAL A 618 -7.75 -14.23 18.52
N GLU A 619 -8.73 -14.26 17.60
CA GLU A 619 -8.80 -15.24 16.53
C GLU A 619 -7.80 -14.87 15.43
N ARG A 620 -6.98 -15.82 15.04
CA ARG A 620 -5.82 -15.60 14.17
C ARG A 620 -5.85 -16.54 12.98
N VAL A 621 -5.54 -16.01 11.80
CA VAL A 621 -5.19 -16.83 10.64
C VAL A 621 -3.92 -17.63 10.92
N TRP A 622 -3.72 -18.73 10.21
CA TRP A 622 -2.62 -19.65 10.48
C TRP A 622 -1.22 -18.98 10.58
N PRO A 623 -0.80 -18.05 9.67
CA PRO A 623 0.52 -17.44 9.78
C PRO A 623 0.72 -16.59 11.03
N ASP A 624 -0.38 -16.17 11.65
CA ASP A 624 -0.39 -15.28 12.80
C ASP A 624 -0.50 -16.02 14.15
N LYS A 625 -0.72 -17.34 14.14
CA LYS A 625 -1.02 -18.12 15.38
C LYS A 625 0.00 -17.91 16.48
N ASN A 626 1.29 -17.90 16.16
CA ASN A 626 2.39 -17.73 17.10
C ASN A 626 3.04 -16.34 17.06
N ALA A 627 2.43 -15.39 16.35
CA ALA A 627 2.95 -14.03 16.27
C ALA A 627 2.86 -13.30 17.62
N PRO A 628 3.74 -12.32 17.87
CA PRO A 628 3.70 -11.51 19.09
C PRO A 628 2.42 -10.67 19.18
N GLN A 629 2.16 -10.14 20.36
CA GLN A 629 1.07 -9.18 20.53
C GLN A 629 1.41 -7.84 19.87
N TRP A 630 0.38 -7.11 19.47
CA TRP A 630 0.54 -5.75 18.96
C TRP A 630 1.38 -4.91 19.93
N GLY A 631 2.39 -4.24 19.41
CA GLY A 631 3.23 -3.33 20.16
C GLY A 631 4.16 -3.98 21.19
N SER A 632 4.31 -5.30 21.18
CA SER A 632 5.24 -5.98 22.11
C SER A 632 6.68 -5.98 21.62
N GLY A 633 6.91 -5.83 20.32
CA GLY A 633 8.21 -5.99 19.69
C GLY A 633 8.72 -7.45 19.69
N TYR A 634 9.98 -7.63 19.29
CA TYR A 634 10.63 -8.94 19.23
C TYR A 634 10.69 -9.60 20.63
N GLN A 635 10.28 -10.86 20.72
CA GLN A 635 10.19 -11.58 21.99
C GLN A 635 11.33 -12.57 22.21
N GLY A 636 12.23 -12.74 21.23
CA GLY A 636 13.31 -13.72 21.31
C GLY A 636 12.77 -15.16 21.24
N ASN A 637 12.84 -15.79 20.11
CA ASN A 637 12.60 -17.24 19.98
C ASN A 637 13.92 -17.97 20.11
#